data_403b7f3195a5355acfd2be216bdcbde8
#
_entry.id   403b7f3195a5355acfd2be216bdcbde8
#
_cell.length_a   1.000
_cell.length_b   1.000
_cell.length_c   1.000
_cell.angle_alpha   90.00
_cell.angle_beta   90.00
_cell.angle_gamma   90.00
#
_symmetry.space_group_name_H-M   'P 1'
#
loop_
_entity.id
_entity.type
_entity.pdbx_description
1 polymer ?
#
loop_
_entity_poly.entity_id
_entity_poly.type
_entity_poly.pdbx_seq_one_letter_code
_entity_poly.pdbx_strand_id
1 'polypeptide(L)'
;MMEEKQGNIKISSENMMPIIKKWLYSDKDIFLREIVANGVDAITKFKKLVDMGEASMAPGEEYRINVYTDEKAKTLTVEDNGLGMTAEEVEKYITQIAFSGAEDFLQKYENASGDGIIGHFGLGFYSAYMVSSDVEIFTKSYKDEPAVHWESDGNSTYTISETDKPDRGTKIVMHLAEGEEEFLKEYRIRELLRKYCSFMPYNIYLNPKNPKGIAEEKAAEEEAKDAAEGEGKEENKKETKVEDKPINNTSPLYLKDPKDCTEEEYKDFYRDTFMDYNEPLFWIHLNMDYPFRLKGILYFPKVKKQQVQLEKGQVKLYCNQVFIADNIKEVIPEFLMLLNGVIDCPDIPLNVSRSFLQNDRQVQKISKHIAKKVADKLTALFKNDRTKYEECWKDISTFIKFGCIKDEEFYDKVKDIVIFRNLAGEYKPLSDCFGEEVSDEDAGKGVQPKAVYYVSDEAQQAQYIRMFKEAGLDAIVCDAFIDPHFISFVEYKNPRRCRFVRIDADVDGALKSDEEVKADDHKDLIDLFKKELVNKDIAVKAEKFKSDKLPAVVNVEEFMRRMSEMNTFYGMDESDVMKNATLVLNLSNPIVAGILSQPEEKQKVIVNQIYYLAMLSYKKLTPDELSAFVEESTRLLEDYTK
;
A
#
# COMPACT_ATOMS: atom_id res chain seq x y z
N MET A 1 -63.59 6.21 0.56
CA MET A 1 -62.65 5.93 -0.54
C MET A 1 -61.75 7.15 -0.64
N MET A 2 -60.46 7.03 -0.42
CA MET A 2 -59.50 8.12 -0.62
C MET A 2 -59.31 8.29 -2.12
N GLU A 3 -59.54 9.47 -2.66
CA GLU A 3 -59.22 9.79 -4.05
C GLU A 3 -57.72 9.74 -4.26
N GLU A 4 -57.29 9.12 -5.34
CA GLU A 4 -55.88 9.05 -5.75
C GLU A 4 -55.38 10.47 -6.09
N LYS A 5 -54.48 11.03 -5.25
CA LYS A 5 -53.86 12.32 -5.50
C LYS A 5 -52.47 12.11 -6.10
N GLN A 6 -52.30 12.44 -7.35
CA GLN A 6 -50.98 12.63 -7.95
C GLN A 6 -50.43 14.02 -7.55
N GLY A 7 -49.16 14.04 -7.04
CA GLY A 7 -48.49 15.27 -6.69
C GLY A 7 -46.99 15.14 -6.97
N ASN A 8 -46.35 16.26 -7.24
CA ASN A 8 -44.87 16.29 -7.40
C ASN A 8 -44.20 16.36 -6.04
N ILE A 9 -43.10 15.61 -5.88
CA ILE A 9 -42.22 15.70 -4.73
C ILE A 9 -41.53 17.08 -4.78
N LYS A 10 -41.67 17.88 -3.74
CA LYS A 10 -41.03 19.22 -3.62
C LYS A 10 -39.80 19.08 -2.75
N ILE A 11 -38.66 19.59 -3.22
CA ILE A 11 -37.41 19.69 -2.48
C ILE A 11 -37.31 21.15 -1.96
N SER A 12 -37.11 21.30 -0.64
CA SER A 12 -36.86 22.61 -0.02
C SER A 12 -35.34 22.82 0.08
N SER A 13 -34.82 23.91 -0.49
CA SER A 13 -33.40 24.28 -0.42
C SER A 13 -32.95 24.49 1.03
N GLU A 14 -33.80 25.00 1.91
CA GLU A 14 -33.52 25.19 3.35
C GLU A 14 -33.15 23.88 4.06
N ASN A 15 -33.73 22.77 3.63
CA ASN A 15 -33.42 21.43 4.19
C ASN A 15 -32.24 20.76 3.53
N MET A 16 -31.92 21.12 2.28
CA MET A 16 -30.81 20.49 1.51
C MET A 16 -29.44 21.03 1.91
N MET A 17 -29.30 22.34 2.15
CA MET A 17 -28.02 22.96 2.49
C MET A 17 -27.38 22.41 3.78
N PRO A 18 -28.13 22.18 4.89
CA PRO A 18 -27.58 21.51 6.06
C PRO A 18 -27.08 20.07 5.77
N ILE A 19 -27.77 19.38 4.87
CA ILE A 19 -27.36 18.01 4.45
C ILE A 19 -26.05 18.08 3.64
N ILE A 20 -25.96 19.00 2.70
CA ILE A 20 -24.74 19.22 1.89
C ILE A 20 -23.57 19.61 2.80
N LYS A 21 -23.76 20.60 3.68
CA LYS A 21 -22.72 21.07 4.61
C LYS A 21 -22.22 19.97 5.59
N LYS A 22 -23.08 19.07 6.05
CA LYS A 22 -22.78 18.16 7.15
C LYS A 22 -22.59 16.70 6.74
N TRP A 23 -23.17 16.25 5.64
CA TRP A 23 -23.27 14.83 5.31
C TRP A 23 -22.74 14.44 3.92
N LEU A 24 -22.58 15.39 3.00
CA LEU A 24 -22.15 15.08 1.65
C LEU A 24 -20.65 14.74 1.59
N TYR A 25 -19.84 15.39 2.41
CA TYR A 25 -18.40 15.20 2.46
C TYR A 25 -17.96 14.80 3.87
N SER A 26 -17.09 13.79 3.94
CA SER A 26 -16.53 13.28 5.21
C SER A 26 -15.40 14.14 5.78
N ASP A 27 -14.77 14.97 4.93
CA ASP A 27 -13.62 15.81 5.25
C ASP A 27 -13.83 17.20 4.65
N LYS A 28 -13.68 18.26 5.47
CA LYS A 28 -13.80 19.66 5.04
C LYS A 28 -12.77 20.02 3.98
N ASP A 29 -11.57 19.50 4.08
CA ASP A 29 -10.45 19.79 3.20
C ASP A 29 -10.76 19.59 1.71
N ILE A 30 -11.75 18.74 1.42
CA ILE A 30 -12.20 18.42 0.07
C ILE A 30 -12.76 19.65 -0.68
N PHE A 31 -13.24 20.68 0.04
CA PHE A 31 -13.83 21.86 -0.61
C PHE A 31 -12.87 22.48 -1.65
N LEU A 32 -11.59 22.59 -1.30
CA LEU A 32 -10.61 23.21 -2.20
C LEU A 32 -10.41 22.38 -3.47
N ARG A 33 -10.39 21.05 -3.35
CA ARG A 33 -10.35 20.14 -4.50
C ARG A 33 -11.53 20.39 -5.45
N GLU A 34 -12.74 20.47 -4.91
CA GLU A 34 -13.95 20.63 -5.70
C GLU A 34 -13.98 21.98 -6.43
N ILE A 35 -13.61 23.06 -5.74
CA ILE A 35 -13.60 24.40 -6.34
C ILE A 35 -12.51 24.50 -7.42
N VAL A 36 -11.31 24.00 -7.17
CA VAL A 36 -10.22 23.97 -8.19
C VAL A 36 -10.59 23.07 -9.36
N ALA A 37 -11.21 21.90 -9.11
CA ALA A 37 -11.66 21.00 -10.18
C ALA A 37 -12.72 21.63 -11.08
N ASN A 38 -13.61 22.46 -10.55
CA ASN A 38 -14.56 23.24 -11.36
C ASN A 38 -13.83 24.23 -12.30
N GLY A 39 -12.76 24.87 -11.81
CA GLY A 39 -11.89 25.71 -12.64
C GLY A 39 -11.20 24.92 -13.75
N VAL A 40 -10.69 23.70 -13.45
CA VAL A 40 -10.12 22.78 -14.44
C VAL A 40 -11.15 22.44 -15.52
N ASP A 41 -12.39 22.12 -15.13
CA ASP A 41 -13.46 21.81 -16.06
C ASP A 41 -13.84 23.02 -16.95
N ALA A 42 -13.88 24.23 -16.35
CA ALA A 42 -14.14 25.46 -17.08
C ALA A 42 -13.07 25.74 -18.15
N ILE A 43 -11.78 25.53 -17.81
CA ILE A 43 -10.66 25.67 -18.75
C ILE A 43 -10.71 24.57 -19.82
N THR A 44 -10.98 23.31 -19.43
CA THR A 44 -11.08 22.20 -20.38
C THR A 44 -12.17 22.40 -21.42
N LYS A 45 -13.35 22.89 -21.00
CA LYS A 45 -14.45 23.24 -21.91
C LYS A 45 -14.04 24.38 -22.85
N PHE A 46 -13.42 25.45 -22.30
CA PHE A 46 -12.96 26.57 -23.11
C PHE A 46 -11.90 26.14 -24.14
N LYS A 47 -10.92 25.33 -23.74
CA LYS A 47 -9.91 24.78 -24.65
C LYS A 47 -10.55 24.01 -25.80
N LYS A 48 -11.56 23.18 -25.52
CA LYS A 48 -12.29 22.45 -26.57
C LYS A 48 -12.99 23.40 -27.54
N LEU A 49 -13.59 24.49 -27.05
CA LEU A 49 -14.19 25.50 -27.93
C LEU A 49 -13.13 26.21 -28.83
N VAL A 50 -11.94 26.48 -28.28
CA VAL A 50 -10.82 27.03 -29.03
C VAL A 50 -10.33 26.04 -30.10
N ASP A 51 -10.17 24.75 -29.73
CA ASP A 51 -9.74 23.70 -30.66
C ASP A 51 -10.75 23.47 -31.80
N MET A 52 -12.06 23.74 -31.56
CA MET A 52 -13.11 23.68 -32.59
C MET A 52 -13.25 24.99 -33.38
N GLY A 53 -12.56 26.04 -33.00
CA GLY A 53 -12.65 27.37 -33.65
C GLY A 53 -13.90 28.16 -33.23
N GLU A 54 -14.61 27.78 -32.17
CA GLU A 54 -15.79 28.47 -31.64
C GLU A 54 -15.43 29.59 -30.63
N ALA A 55 -14.18 29.58 -30.14
CA ALA A 55 -13.63 30.63 -29.29
C ALA A 55 -12.19 30.93 -29.65
N SER A 56 -11.65 32.05 -29.18
CA SER A 56 -10.27 32.42 -29.36
C SER A 56 -9.59 32.78 -28.05
N MET A 57 -8.33 32.39 -27.93
CA MET A 57 -7.47 32.72 -26.79
C MET A 57 -6.61 33.93 -27.13
N ALA A 58 -6.35 34.80 -26.18
CA ALA A 58 -5.47 35.95 -26.40
C ALA A 58 -4.03 35.47 -26.66
N PRO A 59 -3.26 36.15 -27.53
CA PRO A 59 -1.87 35.80 -27.79
C PRO A 59 -1.04 35.81 -26.50
N GLY A 60 -0.35 34.70 -26.22
CA GLY A 60 0.50 34.57 -25.04
C GLY A 60 -0.23 34.30 -23.70
N GLU A 61 -1.55 34.16 -23.72
CA GLU A 61 -2.32 33.76 -22.55
C GLU A 61 -2.02 32.30 -22.19
N GLU A 62 -1.87 32.02 -20.90
CA GLU A 62 -1.69 30.66 -20.35
C GLU A 62 -2.97 30.19 -19.65
N TYR A 63 -3.36 28.93 -19.84
CA TYR A 63 -4.42 28.30 -19.03
C TYR A 63 -3.95 28.12 -17.60
N ARG A 64 -4.64 28.78 -16.65
CA ARG A 64 -4.18 28.79 -15.26
C ARG A 64 -5.30 28.96 -14.24
N ILE A 65 -5.02 28.53 -13.02
CA ILE A 65 -5.86 28.77 -11.85
C ILE A 65 -5.00 29.48 -10.80
N ASN A 66 -5.50 30.59 -10.28
CA ASN A 66 -4.85 31.35 -9.21
C ASN A 66 -5.64 31.17 -7.91
N VAL A 67 -4.94 30.92 -6.82
CA VAL A 67 -5.51 30.81 -5.46
C VAL A 67 -4.90 31.92 -4.61
N TYR A 68 -5.73 32.66 -3.89
CA TYR A 68 -5.29 33.77 -3.04
C TYR A 68 -5.83 33.63 -1.63
N THR A 69 -4.99 33.91 -0.65
CA THR A 69 -5.37 34.02 0.76
C THR A 69 -5.23 35.47 1.21
N ASP A 70 -6.26 36.04 1.82
CA ASP A 70 -6.21 37.35 2.44
C ASP A 70 -6.65 37.27 3.92
N GLU A 71 -5.68 37.34 4.83
CA GLU A 71 -5.92 37.26 6.27
C GLU A 71 -6.66 38.49 6.80
N LYS A 72 -6.54 39.66 6.12
CA LYS A 72 -7.21 40.90 6.56
C LYS A 72 -8.67 40.93 6.17
N ALA A 73 -8.95 40.57 4.92
CA ALA A 73 -10.29 40.44 4.39
C ALA A 73 -10.99 39.15 4.87
N LYS A 74 -10.25 38.21 5.47
CA LYS A 74 -10.70 36.86 5.83
C LYS A 74 -11.27 36.09 4.64
N THR A 75 -10.64 36.20 3.47
CA THR A 75 -11.10 35.57 2.25
C THR A 75 -10.09 34.56 1.70
N LEU A 76 -10.63 33.50 1.13
CA LEU A 76 -9.92 32.58 0.24
C LEU A 76 -10.55 32.72 -1.15
N THR A 77 -9.73 33.01 -2.15
CA THR A 77 -10.20 33.23 -3.52
C THR A 77 -9.60 32.21 -4.46
N VAL A 78 -10.43 31.65 -5.36
CA VAL A 78 -9.99 30.79 -6.47
C VAL A 78 -10.46 31.44 -7.78
N GLU A 79 -9.54 31.66 -8.71
CA GLU A 79 -9.80 32.30 -9.99
C GLU A 79 -9.27 31.45 -11.12
N ASP A 80 -10.13 31.12 -12.09
CA ASP A 80 -9.79 30.47 -13.36
C ASP A 80 -9.97 31.42 -14.54
N ASN A 81 -9.26 31.15 -15.63
CA ASN A 81 -9.46 31.81 -16.91
C ASN A 81 -10.16 30.89 -17.94
N GLY A 82 -11.10 30.07 -17.47
CA GLY A 82 -11.93 29.17 -18.27
C GLY A 82 -13.01 29.91 -19.09
N LEU A 83 -14.09 29.20 -19.46
CA LEU A 83 -15.14 29.77 -20.33
C LEU A 83 -15.95 30.89 -19.69
N GLY A 84 -15.96 31.02 -18.35
CA GLY A 84 -16.87 31.92 -17.62
C GLY A 84 -18.34 31.56 -17.79
N MET A 85 -19.22 32.40 -17.27
CA MET A 85 -20.68 32.18 -17.33
C MET A 85 -21.42 33.48 -17.67
N THR A 86 -22.54 33.38 -18.40
CA THR A 86 -23.54 34.45 -18.56
C THR A 86 -24.48 34.50 -17.35
N ALA A 87 -25.30 35.52 -17.23
CA ALA A 87 -26.30 35.61 -16.17
C ALA A 87 -27.27 34.42 -16.17
N GLU A 88 -27.74 34.01 -17.33
CA GLU A 88 -28.61 32.83 -17.50
C GLU A 88 -27.89 31.51 -17.10
N GLU A 89 -26.60 31.39 -17.42
CA GLU A 89 -25.79 30.24 -17.05
C GLU A 89 -25.53 30.19 -15.53
N VAL A 90 -25.34 31.35 -14.87
CA VAL A 90 -25.24 31.42 -13.39
C VAL A 90 -26.56 30.99 -12.74
N GLU A 91 -27.70 31.50 -13.20
CA GLU A 91 -29.00 31.06 -12.70
C GLU A 91 -29.24 29.55 -12.93
N LYS A 92 -28.79 29.01 -14.05
CA LYS A 92 -28.98 27.60 -14.40
C LYS A 92 -28.06 26.66 -13.62
N TYR A 93 -26.76 26.99 -13.52
CA TYR A 93 -25.74 26.04 -13.02
C TYR A 93 -25.30 26.28 -11.58
N ILE A 94 -25.55 27.49 -11.03
CA ILE A 94 -25.18 27.84 -9.66
C ILE A 94 -26.39 27.83 -8.74
N THR A 95 -27.57 28.27 -9.20
CA THR A 95 -28.73 28.34 -8.33
C THR A 95 -29.59 27.09 -8.30
N GLN A 96 -29.41 26.18 -9.30
CA GLN A 96 -30.13 24.90 -9.33
C GLN A 96 -29.24 23.77 -8.78
N ILE A 97 -29.56 23.32 -7.57
CA ILE A 97 -28.84 22.24 -6.91
C ILE A 97 -28.92 20.93 -7.73
N ALA A 98 -27.79 20.21 -7.87
CA ALA A 98 -27.65 18.98 -8.65
C ALA A 98 -27.90 19.13 -10.15
N PHE A 99 -27.70 20.31 -10.72
CA PHE A 99 -27.71 20.55 -12.15
C PHE A 99 -26.29 20.76 -12.67
N SER A 100 -25.84 19.92 -13.62
CA SER A 100 -24.45 19.95 -14.09
C SER A 100 -24.33 20.54 -15.49
N GLY A 101 -23.59 21.65 -15.62
CA GLY A 101 -23.21 22.20 -16.93
C GLY A 101 -22.24 21.32 -17.74
N ALA A 102 -21.74 20.23 -17.16
CA ALA A 102 -20.94 19.24 -17.88
C ALA A 102 -21.81 18.35 -18.78
N GLU A 103 -22.95 17.90 -18.29
CA GLU A 103 -23.89 17.09 -19.09
C GLU A 103 -24.45 17.86 -20.28
N ASP A 104 -24.86 19.12 -20.08
CA ASP A 104 -25.32 19.98 -21.16
C ASP A 104 -24.24 20.19 -22.23
N PHE A 105 -22.99 20.38 -21.80
CA PHE A 105 -21.88 20.55 -22.71
C PHE A 105 -21.61 19.27 -23.52
N LEU A 106 -21.61 18.12 -22.86
CA LEU A 106 -21.40 16.82 -23.52
C LEU A 106 -22.53 16.47 -24.51
N GLN A 107 -23.78 16.77 -24.16
CA GLN A 107 -24.92 16.58 -25.06
C GLN A 107 -24.86 17.49 -26.30
N LYS A 108 -24.42 18.75 -26.11
CA LYS A 108 -24.29 19.70 -27.22
C LYS A 108 -23.16 19.34 -28.17
N TYR A 109 -22.11 18.70 -27.66
CA TYR A 109 -20.90 18.34 -28.39
C TYR A 109 -20.69 16.81 -28.40
N GLU A 110 -21.69 16.03 -28.83
CA GLU A 110 -21.72 14.55 -28.84
C GLU A 110 -20.48 13.91 -29.51
N ASN A 111 -19.83 14.62 -30.45
CA ASN A 111 -18.61 14.17 -31.11
C ASN A 111 -17.31 14.58 -30.38
N ALA A 112 -17.39 15.40 -29.34
CA ALA A 112 -16.24 15.68 -28.49
C ALA A 112 -16.14 14.54 -27.47
N SER A 113 -15.08 13.73 -27.56
CA SER A 113 -14.80 12.74 -26.51
C SER A 113 -14.96 13.41 -25.14
N GLY A 114 -15.75 12.80 -24.24
CA GLY A 114 -15.99 13.32 -22.89
C GLY A 114 -14.75 13.36 -22.00
N ASP A 115 -13.57 13.11 -22.60
CA ASP A 115 -12.29 12.98 -21.93
C ASP A 115 -11.89 14.29 -21.26
N GLY A 116 -11.64 14.21 -19.95
CA GLY A 116 -11.10 15.30 -19.15
C GLY A 116 -12.11 16.17 -18.39
N ILE A 117 -13.43 15.99 -18.57
CA ILE A 117 -14.44 16.68 -17.75
C ILE A 117 -14.73 15.82 -16.51
N ILE A 118 -14.68 16.46 -15.33
CA ILE A 118 -14.70 15.77 -14.03
C ILE A 118 -16.02 15.97 -13.31
N GLY A 119 -16.67 17.15 -13.44
CA GLY A 119 -17.84 17.57 -12.69
C GLY A 119 -19.16 17.11 -13.28
N HIS A 120 -19.67 15.95 -12.86
CA HIS A 120 -20.94 15.40 -13.39
C HIS A 120 -22.18 15.67 -12.51
N PHE A 121 -22.01 16.03 -11.22
CA PHE A 121 -23.10 16.00 -10.25
C PHE A 121 -23.72 17.36 -9.89
N GLY A 122 -23.10 18.50 -10.29
CA GLY A 122 -23.59 19.84 -9.98
C GLY A 122 -23.64 20.18 -8.46
N LEU A 123 -22.83 19.50 -7.65
CA LEU A 123 -22.80 19.70 -6.19
C LEU A 123 -21.46 20.20 -5.67
N GLY A 124 -20.37 20.11 -6.45
CA GLY A 124 -19.02 20.46 -6.04
C GLY A 124 -18.86 21.91 -5.57
N PHE A 125 -19.56 22.86 -6.22
CA PHE A 125 -19.53 24.28 -5.85
C PHE A 125 -20.01 24.51 -4.41
N TYR A 126 -21.05 23.81 -3.98
CA TYR A 126 -21.62 23.99 -2.64
C TYR A 126 -20.71 23.54 -1.50
N SER A 127 -19.63 22.83 -1.80
CA SER A 127 -18.61 22.49 -0.81
C SER A 127 -17.92 23.73 -0.22
N ALA A 128 -17.91 24.87 -0.93
CA ALA A 128 -17.43 26.15 -0.42
C ALA A 128 -18.09 26.55 0.92
N TYR A 129 -19.37 26.26 1.08
CA TYR A 129 -20.10 26.55 2.31
C TYR A 129 -19.76 25.66 3.51
N MET A 130 -18.87 24.70 3.35
CA MET A 130 -18.34 23.93 4.50
C MET A 130 -17.37 24.76 5.35
N VAL A 131 -16.76 25.77 4.74
CA VAL A 131 -15.73 26.61 5.38
C VAL A 131 -16.03 28.09 5.32
N SER A 132 -17.05 28.54 4.55
CA SER A 132 -17.39 29.94 4.37
C SER A 132 -18.81 30.27 4.87
N SER A 133 -18.99 31.51 5.38
CA SER A 133 -20.29 32.09 5.72
C SER A 133 -20.99 32.62 4.47
N ASP A 134 -20.20 33.20 3.55
CA ASP A 134 -20.70 33.85 2.33
C ASP A 134 -19.77 33.49 1.16
N VAL A 135 -20.33 33.41 -0.05
CA VAL A 135 -19.60 33.15 -1.29
C VAL A 135 -20.04 34.13 -2.35
N GLU A 136 -19.07 34.81 -2.96
CA GLU A 136 -19.26 35.65 -4.12
C GLU A 136 -18.65 35.02 -5.38
N ILE A 137 -19.32 35.19 -6.51
CA ILE A 137 -18.84 34.79 -7.83
C ILE A 137 -18.79 36.00 -8.74
N PHE A 138 -17.62 36.30 -9.28
CA PHE A 138 -17.42 37.25 -10.35
C PHE A 138 -17.07 36.48 -11.61
N THR A 139 -17.91 36.56 -12.66
CA THR A 139 -17.70 35.76 -13.84
C THR A 139 -17.95 36.54 -15.12
N LYS A 140 -17.12 36.27 -16.16
CA LYS A 140 -17.29 36.81 -17.51
C LYS A 140 -17.22 35.70 -18.52
N SER A 141 -18.29 35.52 -19.28
CA SER A 141 -18.35 34.53 -20.35
C SER A 141 -17.37 34.85 -21.49
N TYR A 142 -16.93 33.80 -22.22
CA TYR A 142 -16.22 33.96 -23.50
C TYR A 142 -17.12 34.57 -24.59
N LYS A 143 -18.43 34.58 -24.37
CA LYS A 143 -19.41 35.28 -25.21
C LYS A 143 -19.34 36.77 -24.94
N ASP A 144 -19.76 37.58 -25.94
CA ASP A 144 -19.81 39.06 -25.81
C ASP A 144 -21.05 39.49 -24.98
N GLU A 145 -21.02 39.18 -23.66
CA GLU A 145 -22.08 39.52 -22.71
C GLU A 145 -21.48 40.22 -21.48
N PRO A 146 -22.29 41.01 -20.72
CA PRO A 146 -21.81 41.65 -19.51
C PRO A 146 -21.27 40.68 -18.48
N ALA A 147 -20.30 41.09 -17.68
CA ALA A 147 -19.83 40.33 -16.55
C ALA A 147 -20.87 40.35 -15.40
N VAL A 148 -20.91 39.27 -14.64
CA VAL A 148 -21.91 38.99 -13.63
C VAL A 148 -21.29 38.85 -12.25
N HIS A 149 -21.88 39.47 -11.25
CA HIS A 149 -21.64 39.26 -9.83
C HIS A 149 -22.81 38.50 -9.23
N TRP A 150 -22.55 37.41 -8.56
CA TRP A 150 -23.50 36.61 -7.79
C TRP A 150 -23.00 36.46 -6.37
N GLU A 151 -23.89 36.52 -5.39
CA GLU A 151 -23.60 36.43 -3.96
C GLU A 151 -24.68 35.66 -3.21
N SER A 152 -24.27 34.80 -2.24
CA SER A 152 -25.19 34.09 -1.33
C SER A 152 -24.48 33.67 -0.05
N ASP A 153 -25.22 33.69 1.06
CA ASP A 153 -24.82 33.16 2.36
C ASP A 153 -25.05 31.64 2.50
N GLY A 154 -25.41 30.98 1.39
CA GLY A 154 -25.70 29.53 1.37
C GLY A 154 -27.04 29.16 1.99
N ASN A 155 -27.94 30.14 2.20
CA ASN A 155 -29.36 29.91 2.49
C ASN A 155 -30.17 29.84 1.19
N SER A 156 -31.45 30.15 1.26
CA SER A 156 -32.38 30.06 0.12
C SER A 156 -32.38 31.27 -0.81
N THR A 157 -31.60 32.30 -0.51
CA THR A 157 -31.59 33.57 -1.25
C THR A 157 -30.21 33.85 -1.86
N TYR A 158 -30.20 34.50 -3.00
CA TYR A 158 -29.01 35.01 -3.66
C TYR A 158 -29.30 36.39 -4.27
N THR A 159 -28.24 37.14 -4.55
CA THR A 159 -28.29 38.34 -5.37
C THR A 159 -27.48 38.13 -6.64
N ILE A 160 -27.94 38.73 -7.74
CA ILE A 160 -27.25 38.74 -9.03
C ILE A 160 -27.29 40.12 -9.62
N SER A 161 -26.17 40.61 -10.14
CA SER A 161 -26.06 41.96 -10.72
C SER A 161 -24.94 41.97 -11.80
N GLU A 162 -24.98 42.99 -12.66
CA GLU A 162 -23.85 43.25 -13.54
C GLU A 162 -22.66 43.79 -12.76
N THR A 163 -21.45 43.49 -13.22
CA THR A 163 -20.19 43.93 -12.60
C THR A 163 -19.14 44.26 -13.65
N ASP A 164 -18.08 44.91 -13.22
CA ASP A 164 -16.93 45.20 -14.08
C ASP A 164 -15.82 44.14 -13.84
N LYS A 165 -15.83 43.07 -14.63
CA LYS A 165 -14.74 42.09 -14.73
C LYS A 165 -14.23 42.13 -16.16
N PRO A 166 -12.98 42.61 -16.38
CA PRO A 166 -12.49 42.82 -17.75
C PRO A 166 -12.14 41.48 -18.45
N ASP A 167 -11.58 40.56 -17.70
CA ASP A 167 -11.02 39.31 -18.26
C ASP A 167 -12.03 38.15 -18.14
N ARG A 168 -12.04 37.28 -19.15
CA ARG A 168 -12.82 36.04 -19.18
C ARG A 168 -12.45 35.11 -18.01
N GLY A 169 -13.40 34.30 -17.57
CA GLY A 169 -13.22 33.29 -16.54
C GLY A 169 -14.05 33.57 -15.28
N THR A 170 -13.83 32.80 -14.25
CA THR A 170 -14.61 32.88 -13.01
C THR A 170 -13.69 33.06 -11.80
N LYS A 171 -14.07 34.01 -10.92
CA LYS A 171 -13.42 34.28 -9.64
C LYS A 171 -14.43 33.97 -8.54
N ILE A 172 -14.11 33.02 -7.67
CA ILE A 172 -14.91 32.63 -6.50
C ILE A 172 -14.23 33.18 -5.25
N VAL A 173 -14.91 34.04 -4.50
CA VAL A 173 -14.42 34.59 -3.24
C VAL A 173 -15.22 33.95 -2.10
N MET A 174 -14.52 33.27 -1.21
CA MET A 174 -15.08 32.60 -0.04
C MET A 174 -14.75 33.41 1.21
N HIS A 175 -15.75 34.00 1.86
CA HIS A 175 -15.61 34.63 3.16
C HIS A 175 -15.64 33.57 4.25
N LEU A 176 -14.48 33.31 4.88
CA LEU A 176 -14.36 32.20 5.79
C LEU A 176 -15.18 32.40 7.06
N ALA A 177 -15.85 31.32 7.48
CA ALA A 177 -16.67 31.30 8.69
C ALA A 177 -15.77 31.37 9.94
N GLU A 178 -16.38 31.79 11.06
CA GLU A 178 -15.70 31.80 12.37
C GLU A 178 -15.24 30.36 12.74
N GLY A 179 -13.99 30.24 13.12
CA GLY A 179 -13.34 28.92 13.42
C GLY A 179 -12.68 28.25 12.24
N GLU A 180 -12.75 28.80 11.02
CA GLU A 180 -12.13 28.24 9.81
C GLU A 180 -10.89 29.06 9.36
N GLU A 181 -10.29 29.86 10.25
CA GLU A 181 -9.15 30.74 9.95
C GLU A 181 -7.87 29.98 9.57
N GLU A 182 -7.81 28.67 9.78
CA GLU A 182 -6.70 27.85 9.31
C GLU A 182 -6.53 27.92 7.78
N PHE A 183 -7.64 28.05 7.03
CA PHE A 183 -7.63 28.14 5.57
C PHE A 183 -7.21 29.52 5.03
N LEU A 184 -6.94 30.50 5.90
CA LEU A 184 -6.27 31.76 5.53
C LEU A 184 -4.76 31.61 5.47
N LYS A 185 -4.20 30.56 6.07
CA LYS A 185 -2.77 30.34 6.14
C LYS A 185 -2.22 29.75 4.84
N GLU A 186 -1.27 30.44 4.24
CA GLU A 186 -0.67 30.02 2.96
C GLU A 186 -0.11 28.59 3.03
N TYR A 187 0.55 28.21 4.14
CA TYR A 187 1.10 26.87 4.29
C TYR A 187 0.02 25.77 4.26
N ARG A 188 -1.16 26.06 4.86
CA ARG A 188 -2.28 25.11 4.90
C ARG A 188 -2.89 24.94 3.50
N ILE A 189 -3.12 26.02 2.79
CA ILE A 189 -3.63 25.97 1.39
C ILE A 189 -2.61 25.27 0.49
N ARG A 190 -1.32 25.54 0.66
CA ARG A 190 -0.24 24.86 -0.11
C ARG A 190 -0.22 23.35 0.15
N GLU A 191 -0.41 22.93 1.40
CA GLU A 191 -0.55 21.52 1.78
C GLU A 191 -1.74 20.87 1.07
N LEU A 192 -2.91 21.51 1.12
CA LEU A 192 -4.12 21.01 0.48
C LEU A 192 -4.01 20.93 -1.05
N LEU A 193 -3.47 21.96 -1.69
CA LEU A 193 -3.23 21.96 -3.12
C LEU A 193 -2.26 20.84 -3.53
N ARG A 194 -1.20 20.61 -2.75
CA ARG A 194 -0.28 19.49 -2.98
C ARG A 194 -0.94 18.13 -2.76
N LYS A 195 -1.82 18.01 -1.77
CA LYS A 195 -2.53 16.75 -1.48
C LYS A 195 -3.54 16.40 -2.58
N TYR A 196 -4.38 17.36 -2.97
CA TYR A 196 -5.54 17.10 -3.81
C TYR A 196 -5.38 17.47 -5.28
N CYS A 197 -4.48 18.40 -5.60
CA CYS A 197 -4.37 19.00 -6.93
C CYS A 197 -3.03 18.76 -7.61
N SER A 198 -2.13 17.92 -7.03
CA SER A 198 -0.74 17.71 -7.49
C SER A 198 -0.58 17.42 -8.97
N PHE A 199 -1.53 16.78 -9.61
CA PHE A 199 -1.43 16.32 -10.99
C PHE A 199 -2.51 16.90 -11.91
N MET A 200 -3.26 17.90 -11.45
CA MET A 200 -4.28 18.54 -12.29
C MET A 200 -3.65 19.12 -13.58
N PRO A 201 -4.40 19.09 -14.71
CA PRO A 201 -3.83 19.31 -16.05
C PRO A 201 -3.49 20.76 -16.39
N TYR A 202 -3.84 21.73 -15.53
CA TYR A 202 -3.52 23.14 -15.72
C TYR A 202 -2.76 23.69 -14.53
N ASN A 203 -1.88 24.69 -14.80
CA ASN A 203 -1.04 25.28 -13.76
C ASN A 203 -1.85 25.95 -12.66
N ILE A 204 -1.52 25.64 -11.41
CA ILE A 204 -2.16 26.21 -10.22
C ILE A 204 -1.10 27.00 -9.46
N TYR A 205 -1.40 28.30 -9.22
CA TYR A 205 -0.53 29.21 -8.51
C TYR A 205 -1.17 29.64 -7.19
N LEU A 206 -0.35 29.74 -6.15
CA LEU A 206 -0.78 30.25 -4.84
C LEU A 206 -0.13 31.61 -4.58
N ASN A 207 -0.97 32.63 -4.37
CA ASN A 207 -0.56 34.03 -4.18
C ASN A 207 0.43 34.51 -5.25
N PRO A 208 0.14 34.32 -6.57
CA PRO A 208 1.06 34.71 -7.62
C PRO A 208 1.28 36.23 -7.61
N LYS A 209 2.51 36.65 -7.87
CA LYS A 209 2.89 38.05 -8.01
C LYS A 209 2.48 38.62 -9.37
N ASN A 210 2.48 37.77 -10.39
CA ASN A 210 2.01 38.11 -11.73
C ASN A 210 0.80 37.23 -12.10
N PRO A 211 -0.43 37.70 -11.85
CA PRO A 211 -1.64 36.92 -12.10
C PRO A 211 -1.98 36.73 -13.59
N LYS A 212 -1.41 37.51 -14.50
CA LYS A 212 -1.70 37.44 -15.95
C LYS A 212 -0.71 36.62 -16.76
N GLY A 213 0.48 36.31 -16.20
CA GLY A 213 1.52 35.54 -16.91
C GLY A 213 2.43 36.39 -17.80
N ILE A 214 3.42 35.75 -18.41
CA ILE A 214 4.69 36.24 -18.93
C ILE A 214 4.60 37.24 -20.10
N ALA A 215 3.45 37.44 -20.74
CA ALA A 215 3.35 38.18 -22.01
C ALA A 215 3.70 39.69 -21.92
N GLU A 216 3.49 40.33 -20.77
CA GLU A 216 3.82 41.74 -20.58
C GLU A 216 5.31 42.01 -20.38
N GLU A 217 6.10 41.04 -19.93
CA GLU A 217 7.53 41.20 -19.68
C GLU A 217 8.37 41.16 -20.97
N LYS A 218 7.95 40.41 -22.02
CA LYS A 218 8.66 40.39 -23.31
C LYS A 218 8.52 41.67 -24.09
N ALA A 219 7.36 42.31 -24.03
CA ALA A 219 7.16 43.62 -24.66
C ALA A 219 7.98 44.72 -23.97
N ALA A 220 8.06 44.69 -22.63
CA ALA A 220 8.89 45.60 -21.85
C ALA A 220 10.40 45.36 -22.03
N GLU A 221 10.85 44.13 -22.33
CA GLU A 221 12.25 43.84 -22.62
C GLU A 221 12.64 44.26 -24.05
N GLU A 222 11.73 44.24 -25.04
CA GLU A 222 11.99 44.76 -26.39
C GLU A 222 12.01 46.28 -26.38
N GLU A 223 11.07 46.95 -25.69
CA GLU A 223 11.09 48.42 -25.53
C GLU A 223 12.32 48.91 -24.72
N ALA A 224 12.79 48.13 -23.73
CA ALA A 224 13.99 48.46 -22.96
C ALA A 224 15.30 48.21 -23.72
N LYS A 225 15.33 47.32 -24.70
CA LYS A 225 16.50 47.11 -25.58
C LYS A 225 16.64 48.23 -26.63
N ASP A 226 15.55 48.74 -27.15
CA ASP A 226 15.58 49.87 -28.10
C ASP A 226 15.93 51.22 -27.42
N ALA A 227 15.72 51.31 -26.09
CA ALA A 227 16.09 52.50 -25.30
C ALA A 227 17.52 52.48 -24.74
N ALA A 228 18.27 51.36 -24.81
CA ALA A 228 19.56 51.18 -24.13
C ALA A 228 20.80 51.40 -25.03
N GLU A 229 20.68 52.00 -26.23
CA GLU A 229 21.83 52.47 -27.03
C GLU A 229 22.30 53.87 -26.68
N GLY A 230 22.15 54.33 -25.46
CA GLY A 230 22.64 55.62 -24.98
C GLY A 230 23.15 55.59 -23.54
N GLU A 231 24.45 55.50 -23.41
CA GLU A 231 25.34 55.97 -22.34
C GLU A 231 25.01 55.73 -20.86
N GLY A 232 25.99 55.15 -20.12
CA GLY A 232 26.29 55.51 -18.73
C GLY A 232 26.24 54.34 -17.71
N LYS A 233 27.39 53.99 -17.21
CA LYS A 233 27.65 53.06 -16.12
C LYS A 233 26.92 53.49 -14.84
N GLU A 234 26.07 52.61 -14.30
CA GLU A 234 25.82 52.52 -12.86
C GLU A 234 25.56 51.05 -12.46
N GLU A 235 26.07 50.69 -11.29
CA GLU A 235 26.05 49.34 -10.73
C GLU A 235 24.59 48.81 -10.55
N ASN A 236 24.17 47.87 -11.40
CA ASN A 236 22.90 47.21 -11.26
C ASN A 236 22.99 46.09 -10.27
N LYS A 237 22.38 46.25 -9.08
CA LYS A 237 21.90 45.15 -8.26
C LYS A 237 21.00 44.29 -9.14
N LYS A 238 21.45 43.07 -9.47
CA LYS A 238 20.60 42.04 -10.05
C LYS A 238 19.48 41.73 -9.04
N GLU A 239 18.31 42.33 -9.24
CA GLU A 239 17.07 41.79 -8.66
C GLU A 239 16.85 40.45 -9.33
N THR A 240 17.02 39.38 -8.56
CA THR A 240 16.64 38.02 -8.97
C THR A 240 15.13 38.03 -9.19
N LYS A 241 14.69 38.04 -10.44
CA LYS A 241 13.28 37.87 -10.81
C LYS A 241 12.79 36.56 -10.19
N VAL A 242 11.89 36.66 -9.24
CA VAL A 242 11.23 35.49 -8.62
C VAL A 242 10.10 35.11 -9.55
N GLU A 243 10.35 34.14 -10.43
CA GLU A 243 9.30 33.53 -11.25
C GLU A 243 8.30 32.80 -10.35
N ASP A 244 7.01 33.04 -10.56
CA ASP A 244 5.95 32.27 -9.90
C ASP A 244 6.01 30.81 -10.37
N LYS A 245 6.16 29.88 -9.43
CA LYS A 245 6.20 28.45 -9.73
C LYS A 245 4.83 27.81 -9.45
N PRO A 246 4.31 27.00 -10.39
CA PRO A 246 3.06 26.26 -10.12
C PRO A 246 3.26 25.27 -8.98
N ILE A 247 2.18 25.03 -8.23
CA ILE A 247 2.16 24.08 -7.11
C ILE A 247 2.11 22.64 -7.61
N ASN A 248 1.46 22.42 -8.75
CA ASN A 248 1.18 21.11 -9.34
C ASN A 248 2.12 20.80 -10.52
N ASN A 249 2.11 19.52 -10.91
CA ASN A 249 2.78 19.01 -12.10
C ASN A 249 1.72 18.59 -13.13
N THR A 250 1.60 19.35 -14.20
CA THR A 250 0.59 19.13 -15.26
C THR A 250 0.88 17.94 -16.17
N SER A 251 2.12 17.43 -16.14
CA SER A 251 2.58 16.32 -16.98
C SER A 251 3.32 15.28 -16.11
N PRO A 252 2.62 14.62 -15.17
CA PRO A 252 3.25 13.66 -14.28
C PRO A 252 3.78 12.45 -15.05
N LEU A 253 4.84 11.84 -14.52
CA LEU A 253 5.57 10.76 -15.18
C LEU A 253 4.68 9.59 -15.62
N TYR A 254 3.63 9.27 -14.84
CA TYR A 254 2.73 8.15 -15.15
C TYR A 254 1.88 8.34 -16.43
N LEU A 255 1.82 9.55 -16.97
CA LEU A 255 1.14 9.84 -18.25
C LEU A 255 2.05 9.65 -19.47
N LYS A 256 3.39 9.65 -19.27
CA LYS A 256 4.37 9.40 -20.34
C LYS A 256 4.31 7.95 -20.83
N ASP A 257 4.73 7.71 -22.07
CA ASP A 257 4.95 6.33 -22.51
C ASP A 257 6.15 5.73 -21.73
N PRO A 258 6.02 4.51 -21.19
CA PRO A 258 7.12 3.84 -20.46
C PRO A 258 8.45 3.79 -21.22
N LYS A 259 8.41 3.82 -22.56
CA LYS A 259 9.61 3.78 -23.42
C LYS A 259 10.41 5.09 -23.40
N ASP A 260 9.72 6.20 -23.08
CA ASP A 260 10.29 7.54 -23.07
C ASP A 260 10.72 7.97 -21.67
N CYS A 261 10.62 7.08 -20.68
CA CYS A 261 10.96 7.33 -19.29
C CYS A 261 12.32 6.75 -18.93
N THR A 262 13.13 7.52 -18.23
CA THR A 262 14.43 7.09 -17.69
C THR A 262 14.30 6.55 -16.27
N GLU A 263 15.27 5.74 -15.84
CA GLU A 263 15.32 5.23 -14.46
C GLU A 263 15.38 6.34 -13.42
N GLU A 264 16.09 7.43 -13.73
CA GLU A 264 16.23 8.58 -12.83
C GLU A 264 14.89 9.32 -12.66
N GLU A 265 14.13 9.52 -13.74
CA GLU A 265 12.79 10.10 -13.68
C GLU A 265 11.84 9.27 -12.78
N TYR A 266 11.94 7.93 -12.82
CA TYR A 266 11.13 7.09 -11.92
C TYR A 266 11.52 7.25 -10.45
N LYS A 267 12.82 7.33 -10.14
CA LYS A 267 13.31 7.53 -8.77
C LYS A 267 12.96 8.92 -8.24
N ASP A 268 13.10 9.94 -9.06
CA ASP A 268 12.73 11.31 -8.71
C ASP A 268 11.22 11.43 -8.46
N PHE A 269 10.41 10.88 -9.36
CA PHE A 269 8.95 10.87 -9.20
C PHE A 269 8.53 10.14 -7.92
N TYR A 270 9.18 9.01 -7.58
CA TYR A 270 8.95 8.29 -6.33
C TYR A 270 9.24 9.15 -5.11
N ARG A 271 10.44 9.75 -5.08
CA ARG A 271 10.89 10.60 -3.98
C ARG A 271 9.96 11.79 -3.76
N ASP A 272 9.60 12.48 -4.84
CA ASP A 272 8.78 13.69 -4.77
C ASP A 272 7.32 13.38 -4.41
N THR A 273 6.78 12.23 -4.83
CA THR A 273 5.38 11.85 -4.59
C THR A 273 5.15 11.27 -3.20
N PHE A 274 6.12 10.49 -2.67
CA PHE A 274 5.97 9.75 -1.41
C PHE A 274 6.85 10.29 -0.28
N MET A 275 7.73 11.27 -0.56
CA MET A 275 8.70 11.83 0.40
C MET A 275 9.58 10.73 1.03
N ASP A 276 9.81 9.64 0.31
CA ASP A 276 10.68 8.54 0.70
C ASP A 276 12.00 8.64 -0.05
N TYR A 277 13.08 8.78 0.71
CA TYR A 277 14.44 8.92 0.18
C TYR A 277 15.14 7.58 -0.06
N ASN A 278 14.52 6.46 0.32
CA ASN A 278 15.03 5.14 -0.03
C ASN A 278 14.65 4.83 -1.48
N GLU A 279 15.60 4.35 -2.26
CA GLU A 279 15.30 3.94 -3.63
C GLU A 279 14.38 2.71 -3.65
N PRO A 280 13.33 2.70 -4.51
CA PRO A 280 12.52 1.53 -4.71
C PRO A 280 13.33 0.40 -5.37
N LEU A 281 12.95 -0.85 -5.11
CA LEU A 281 13.61 -2.03 -5.72
C LEU A 281 13.41 -2.06 -7.23
N PHE A 282 12.20 -1.82 -7.66
CA PHE A 282 11.75 -1.71 -9.04
C PHE A 282 10.33 -1.14 -9.07
N TRP A 283 9.82 -0.92 -10.27
CA TRP A 283 8.47 -0.38 -10.50
C TRP A 283 7.77 -1.05 -11.67
N ILE A 284 6.46 -0.87 -11.68
CA ILE A 284 5.59 -1.29 -12.77
C ILE A 284 4.90 -0.05 -13.30
N HIS A 285 5.20 0.34 -14.53
CA HIS A 285 4.49 1.39 -15.22
C HIS A 285 3.28 0.79 -15.94
N LEU A 286 2.09 1.20 -15.53
CA LEU A 286 0.80 0.79 -16.10
C LEU A 286 0.42 1.80 -17.18
N ASN A 287 0.20 1.34 -18.41
CA ASN A 287 -0.30 2.15 -19.51
C ASN A 287 -1.24 1.29 -20.34
N MET A 288 -2.54 1.48 -20.17
CA MET A 288 -3.57 0.64 -20.78
C MET A 288 -4.75 1.47 -21.21
N ASP A 289 -5.26 1.16 -22.41
CA ASP A 289 -6.46 1.78 -22.98
C ASP A 289 -7.65 0.82 -23.08
N TYR A 290 -7.41 -0.48 -22.91
CA TYR A 290 -8.44 -1.52 -22.96
C TYR A 290 -8.13 -2.66 -21.98
N PRO A 291 -9.12 -3.23 -21.27
CA PRO A 291 -10.57 -2.93 -21.28
C PRO A 291 -10.98 -1.68 -20.49
N PHE A 292 -10.03 -1.03 -19.83
CA PHE A 292 -10.18 0.22 -19.08
C PHE A 292 -9.03 1.13 -19.42
N ARG A 293 -9.28 2.42 -19.39
CA ARG A 293 -8.21 3.43 -19.40
C ARG A 293 -7.59 3.47 -18.01
N LEU A 294 -6.37 2.99 -17.90
CA LEU A 294 -5.65 2.93 -16.64
C LEU A 294 -4.19 3.26 -16.86
N LYS A 295 -3.73 4.33 -16.22
CA LYS A 295 -2.34 4.75 -16.21
C LYS A 295 -1.84 4.81 -14.77
N GLY A 296 -0.55 4.58 -14.56
CA GLY A 296 -0.03 4.63 -13.20
C GLY A 296 1.36 4.02 -13.08
N ILE A 297 1.95 4.20 -11.91
CA ILE A 297 3.22 3.58 -11.55
C ILE A 297 3.08 2.98 -10.16
N LEU A 298 3.36 1.69 -10.04
CA LEU A 298 3.44 0.98 -8.76
C LEU A 298 4.91 0.72 -8.44
N TYR A 299 5.33 1.09 -7.23
CA TYR A 299 6.69 0.93 -6.72
C TYR A 299 6.75 -0.13 -5.65
N PHE A 300 7.78 -0.97 -5.70
CA PHE A 300 8.11 -1.94 -4.67
C PHE A 300 9.15 -1.32 -3.74
N PRO A 301 8.77 -0.92 -2.51
CA PRO A 301 9.70 -0.34 -1.55
C PRO A 301 10.61 -1.40 -0.93
N LYS A 302 11.77 -1.00 -0.43
CA LYS A 302 12.60 -1.86 0.43
C LYS A 302 11.96 -1.99 1.81
N VAL A 303 11.80 -3.22 2.29
CA VAL A 303 11.24 -3.48 3.62
C VAL A 303 12.29 -3.21 4.70
N LYS A 304 11.95 -2.37 5.68
CA LYS A 304 12.83 -2.11 6.83
C LYS A 304 12.79 -3.30 7.79
N LYS A 305 13.94 -3.94 8.02
CA LYS A 305 14.08 -5.18 8.84
C LYS A 305 13.60 -5.07 10.30
N GLN A 306 13.31 -3.89 10.82
CA GLN A 306 12.93 -3.68 12.21
C GLN A 306 11.43 -3.49 12.46
N GLN A 307 10.61 -3.53 11.41
CA GLN A 307 9.18 -3.30 11.56
C GLN A 307 8.43 -4.63 11.59
N VAL A 308 8.01 -5.02 12.80
CA VAL A 308 7.13 -6.18 13.06
C VAL A 308 5.73 -5.98 12.47
N GLN A 309 5.35 -4.71 12.19
CA GLN A 309 4.11 -4.38 11.47
C GLN A 309 4.48 -3.97 10.05
N LEU A 310 3.91 -4.64 9.07
CA LEU A 310 3.94 -4.21 7.68
C LEU A 310 3.30 -2.82 7.60
N GLU A 311 4.13 -1.79 7.42
CA GLU A 311 3.61 -0.46 7.11
C GLU A 311 2.82 -0.55 5.81
N LYS A 312 1.57 -0.10 5.85
CA LYS A 312 0.78 0.03 4.64
C LYS A 312 1.48 1.02 3.73
N GLY A 313 1.72 0.62 2.50
CA GLY A 313 2.14 1.52 1.45
C GLY A 313 1.06 2.57 1.17
N GLN A 314 1.36 3.49 0.27
CA GLN A 314 0.44 4.54 -0.14
C GLN A 314 0.16 4.44 -1.63
N VAL A 315 -0.96 3.83 -2.01
CA VAL A 315 -1.43 3.84 -3.41
C VAL A 315 -2.49 4.91 -3.57
N LYS A 316 -2.11 6.00 -4.26
CA LYS A 316 -2.95 7.17 -4.53
C LYS A 316 -3.80 6.91 -5.78
N LEU A 317 -5.12 7.00 -5.64
CA LEU A 317 -6.05 6.86 -6.75
C LEU A 317 -6.47 8.23 -7.29
N TYR A 318 -6.40 8.36 -8.61
CA TYR A 318 -6.83 9.52 -9.37
C TYR A 318 -7.91 9.14 -10.39
N CYS A 319 -8.71 10.09 -10.79
CA CYS A 319 -9.62 10.02 -11.91
C CYS A 319 -9.46 11.29 -12.74
N ASN A 320 -9.00 11.17 -13.99
CA ASN A 320 -8.64 12.32 -14.83
C ASN A 320 -7.71 13.30 -14.10
N GLN A 321 -6.63 12.79 -13.48
CA GLN A 321 -5.62 13.56 -12.75
C GLN A 321 -6.12 14.25 -11.46
N VAL A 322 -7.38 14.03 -11.06
CA VAL A 322 -7.93 14.53 -9.79
C VAL A 322 -7.83 13.45 -8.73
N PHE A 323 -7.24 13.80 -7.61
CA PHE A 323 -7.08 12.88 -6.47
C PHE A 323 -8.44 12.47 -5.90
N ILE A 324 -8.64 11.17 -5.71
CA ILE A 324 -9.85 10.58 -5.15
C ILE A 324 -9.62 10.19 -3.69
N ALA A 325 -8.72 9.27 -3.45
CA ALA A 325 -8.37 8.81 -2.11
C ALA A 325 -7.09 7.93 -2.14
N ASP A 326 -6.59 7.61 -0.94
CA ASP A 326 -5.50 6.65 -0.75
C ASP A 326 -6.04 5.26 -0.41
N ASN A 327 -5.35 4.22 -0.89
CA ASN A 327 -5.53 2.82 -0.48
C ASN A 327 -6.99 2.32 -0.50
N ILE A 328 -7.71 2.59 -1.57
CA ILE A 328 -9.10 2.14 -1.72
C ILE A 328 -9.14 0.62 -1.94
N LYS A 329 -9.62 -0.11 -0.95
CA LYS A 329 -9.68 -1.60 -0.92
C LYS A 329 -10.48 -2.21 -2.07
N GLU A 330 -11.46 -1.48 -2.57
CA GLU A 330 -12.31 -1.90 -3.66
C GLU A 330 -11.57 -1.97 -5.00
N VAL A 331 -10.60 -1.08 -5.22
CA VAL A 331 -9.80 -1.00 -6.46
C VAL A 331 -8.47 -1.71 -6.31
N ILE A 332 -7.82 -1.55 -5.16
CA ILE A 332 -6.48 -2.07 -4.91
C ILE A 332 -6.59 -3.36 -4.09
N PRO A 333 -6.21 -4.52 -4.64
CA PRO A 333 -6.16 -5.75 -3.86
C PRO A 333 -5.40 -5.57 -2.55
N GLU A 334 -5.86 -6.18 -1.47
CA GLU A 334 -5.31 -5.97 -0.12
C GLU A 334 -3.80 -6.20 -0.05
N PHE A 335 -3.30 -7.21 -0.78
CA PHE A 335 -1.88 -7.52 -0.82
C PHE A 335 -1.04 -6.47 -1.58
N LEU A 336 -1.64 -5.69 -2.49
CA LEU A 336 -0.98 -4.59 -3.19
C LEU A 336 -0.91 -3.30 -2.35
N MET A 337 -1.61 -3.22 -1.22
CA MET A 337 -1.55 -2.07 -0.31
C MET A 337 -0.21 -1.94 0.43
N LEU A 338 0.70 -2.87 0.25
CA LEU A 338 2.08 -2.79 0.73
C LEU A 338 2.98 -1.99 -0.24
N LEU A 339 2.48 -1.68 -1.44
CA LEU A 339 3.19 -0.91 -2.45
C LEU A 339 2.94 0.59 -2.27
N ASN A 340 3.88 1.39 -2.77
CA ASN A 340 3.63 2.80 -3.05
C ASN A 340 3.25 2.96 -4.52
N GLY A 341 2.33 3.86 -4.84
CA GLY A 341 1.96 4.02 -6.24
C GLY A 341 0.98 5.14 -6.51
N VAL A 342 0.84 5.42 -7.79
CA VAL A 342 -0.18 6.32 -8.34
C VAL A 342 -0.93 5.54 -9.40
N ILE A 343 -2.25 5.57 -9.34
CA ILE A 343 -3.14 4.98 -10.33
C ILE A 343 -4.15 6.03 -10.76
N ASP A 344 -4.26 6.28 -12.06
CA ASP A 344 -5.27 7.14 -12.67
C ASP A 344 -6.17 6.29 -13.57
N CYS A 345 -7.45 6.25 -13.25
CA CYS A 345 -8.43 5.47 -13.99
C CYS A 345 -9.72 6.30 -14.19
N PRO A 346 -9.88 6.91 -15.38
CA PRO A 346 -11.09 7.68 -15.72
C PRO A 346 -12.39 6.88 -15.69
N ASP A 347 -12.31 5.57 -15.89
CA ASP A 347 -13.48 4.67 -16.03
C ASP A 347 -14.01 4.17 -14.68
N ILE A 348 -13.48 4.68 -13.55
CA ILE A 348 -13.97 4.32 -12.21
C ILE A 348 -15.30 5.00 -11.93
N PRO A 349 -16.35 4.24 -11.56
CA PRO A 349 -17.62 4.82 -11.14
C PRO A 349 -17.48 5.48 -9.76
N LEU A 350 -17.51 6.80 -9.72
CA LEU A 350 -17.45 7.60 -8.50
C LEU A 350 -18.85 7.90 -7.96
N ASN A 351 -18.99 8.00 -6.63
CA ASN A 351 -20.17 8.57 -6.01
C ASN A 351 -20.15 10.12 -6.10
N VAL A 352 -21.21 10.73 -5.63
CA VAL A 352 -21.39 12.19 -5.67
C VAL A 352 -20.26 12.96 -4.97
N SER A 353 -19.76 12.44 -3.84
CA SER A 353 -18.64 13.06 -3.09
C SER A 353 -17.26 12.72 -3.63
N ARG A 354 -17.16 11.86 -4.65
CA ARG A 354 -15.92 11.31 -5.17
C ARG A 354 -14.99 10.67 -4.11
N SER A 355 -15.49 10.51 -2.89
CA SER A 355 -14.71 9.96 -1.76
C SER A 355 -14.89 8.46 -1.60
N PHE A 356 -15.92 7.88 -2.22
CA PHE A 356 -16.23 6.46 -2.17
C PHE A 356 -16.58 5.93 -3.54
N LEU A 357 -16.19 4.70 -3.80
CA LEU A 357 -16.58 3.97 -5.00
C LEU A 357 -17.92 3.27 -4.77
N GLN A 358 -18.73 3.21 -5.80
CA GLN A 358 -19.83 2.27 -5.80
C GLN A 358 -19.23 0.85 -5.89
N ASN A 359 -19.70 -0.06 -5.04
CA ASN A 359 -19.28 -1.46 -5.09
C ASN A 359 -19.85 -2.12 -6.36
N ASP A 360 -19.14 -1.91 -7.47
CA ASP A 360 -19.55 -2.32 -8.80
C ASP A 360 -18.66 -3.46 -9.31
N ARG A 361 -19.25 -4.34 -10.11
CA ARG A 361 -18.55 -5.39 -10.86
C ARG A 361 -17.39 -4.86 -11.71
N GLN A 362 -17.47 -3.60 -12.14
CA GLN A 362 -16.46 -2.93 -12.94
C GLN A 362 -15.20 -2.66 -12.11
N VAL A 363 -15.34 -2.19 -10.88
CA VAL A 363 -14.25 -1.97 -9.93
C VAL A 363 -13.50 -3.27 -9.62
N GLN A 364 -14.23 -4.36 -9.40
CA GLN A 364 -13.61 -5.69 -9.18
C GLN A 364 -12.82 -6.18 -10.40
N LYS A 365 -13.27 -5.89 -11.62
CA LYS A 365 -12.53 -6.23 -12.84
C LYS A 365 -11.24 -5.42 -12.96
N ILE A 366 -11.25 -4.13 -12.58
CA ILE A 366 -10.06 -3.28 -12.54
C ILE A 366 -9.05 -3.85 -11.54
N SER A 367 -9.49 -4.17 -10.33
CA SER A 367 -8.68 -4.78 -9.26
C SER A 367 -7.98 -6.08 -9.73
N LYS A 368 -8.72 -7.01 -10.29
CA LYS A 368 -8.19 -8.25 -10.86
C LYS A 368 -7.20 -8.01 -12.00
N HIS A 369 -7.44 -6.99 -12.82
CA HIS A 369 -6.54 -6.66 -13.92
C HIS A 369 -5.20 -6.08 -13.41
N ILE A 370 -5.25 -5.23 -12.38
CA ILE A 370 -4.05 -4.72 -11.70
C ILE A 370 -3.23 -5.90 -11.13
N ALA A 371 -3.87 -6.81 -10.39
CA ALA A 371 -3.23 -8.00 -9.85
C ALA A 371 -2.56 -8.85 -10.94
N LYS A 372 -3.25 -9.04 -12.08
CA LYS A 372 -2.70 -9.74 -13.24
C LYS A 372 -1.44 -9.06 -13.78
N LYS A 373 -1.46 -7.73 -13.97
CA LYS A 373 -0.30 -6.99 -14.48
C LYS A 373 0.90 -7.05 -13.54
N VAL A 374 0.65 -7.04 -12.23
CA VAL A 374 1.68 -7.25 -11.23
C VAL A 374 2.29 -8.65 -11.36
N ALA A 375 1.47 -9.69 -11.45
CA ALA A 375 1.93 -11.06 -11.64
C ALA A 375 2.74 -11.24 -12.94
N ASP A 376 2.27 -10.64 -14.05
CA ASP A 376 2.96 -10.69 -15.35
C ASP A 376 4.35 -10.03 -15.27
N LYS A 377 4.48 -8.88 -14.57
CA LYS A 377 5.75 -8.18 -14.39
C LYS A 377 6.73 -8.96 -13.51
N LEU A 378 6.25 -9.53 -12.39
CA LEU A 378 7.07 -10.38 -11.51
C LEU A 378 7.58 -11.60 -12.28
N THR A 379 6.71 -12.24 -13.07
CA THR A 379 7.07 -13.38 -13.91
C THR A 379 8.10 -13.00 -14.99
N ALA A 380 7.94 -11.82 -15.60
CA ALA A 380 8.90 -11.31 -16.57
C ALA A 380 10.27 -11.02 -15.92
N LEU A 381 10.29 -10.42 -14.73
CA LEU A 381 11.53 -10.18 -13.98
C LEU A 381 12.24 -11.50 -13.64
N PHE A 382 11.49 -12.50 -13.15
CA PHE A 382 12.02 -13.84 -12.86
C PHE A 382 12.65 -14.51 -14.06
N LYS A 383 12.05 -14.36 -15.26
CA LYS A 383 12.54 -15.02 -16.50
C LYS A 383 13.69 -14.27 -17.16
N ASN A 384 13.66 -12.93 -17.13
CA ASN A 384 14.59 -12.10 -17.90
C ASN A 384 15.81 -11.66 -17.08
N ASP A 385 15.68 -11.54 -15.75
CA ASP A 385 16.74 -11.11 -14.84
C ASP A 385 16.63 -11.84 -13.50
N ARG A 386 17.00 -13.09 -13.55
CA ARG A 386 16.94 -14.00 -12.39
C ARG A 386 17.76 -13.49 -11.22
N THR A 387 18.92 -12.92 -11.47
CA THR A 387 19.82 -12.41 -10.44
C THR A 387 19.17 -11.26 -9.68
N LYS A 388 18.63 -10.27 -10.39
CA LYS A 388 17.90 -9.16 -9.76
C LYS A 388 16.67 -9.64 -9.01
N TYR A 389 15.96 -10.62 -9.53
CA TYR A 389 14.79 -11.19 -8.84
C TYR A 389 15.19 -11.83 -7.49
N GLU A 390 16.28 -12.60 -7.45
CA GLU A 390 16.80 -13.23 -6.23
C GLU A 390 17.30 -12.19 -5.21
N GLU A 391 17.98 -11.14 -5.68
CA GLU A 391 18.41 -10.02 -4.82
C GLU A 391 17.22 -9.33 -4.16
N CYS A 392 16.13 -9.11 -4.90
CA CYS A 392 14.91 -8.50 -4.41
C CYS A 392 14.04 -9.45 -3.55
N TRP A 393 14.28 -10.77 -3.61
CA TRP A 393 13.39 -11.77 -3.04
C TRP A 393 13.09 -11.56 -1.55
N LYS A 394 14.08 -11.15 -0.77
CA LYS A 394 13.90 -10.89 0.68
C LYS A 394 12.84 -9.82 0.96
N ASP A 395 12.76 -8.84 0.09
CA ASP A 395 11.84 -7.69 0.24
C ASP A 395 10.46 -7.99 -0.36
N ILE A 396 10.40 -8.77 -1.46
CA ILE A 396 9.14 -9.05 -2.17
C ILE A 396 8.46 -10.36 -1.76
N SER A 397 9.18 -11.27 -1.09
CA SER A 397 8.66 -12.62 -0.75
C SER A 397 7.40 -12.58 0.10
N THR A 398 7.38 -11.74 1.13
CA THR A 398 6.21 -11.57 2.02
C THR A 398 5.00 -11.09 1.24
N PHE A 399 5.19 -10.12 0.36
CA PHE A 399 4.16 -9.58 -0.51
C PHE A 399 3.59 -10.66 -1.45
N ILE A 400 4.46 -11.42 -2.14
CA ILE A 400 4.03 -12.49 -3.06
C ILE A 400 3.30 -13.60 -2.31
N LYS A 401 3.84 -14.05 -1.18
CA LYS A 401 3.24 -15.10 -0.35
C LYS A 401 1.88 -14.67 0.20
N PHE A 402 1.74 -13.42 0.66
CA PHE A 402 0.48 -12.88 1.12
C PHE A 402 -0.55 -12.81 -0.03
N GLY A 403 -0.13 -12.36 -1.21
CA GLY A 403 -0.96 -12.36 -2.41
C GLY A 403 -1.47 -13.76 -2.78
N CYS A 404 -0.59 -14.77 -2.73
CA CYS A 404 -0.96 -16.16 -2.97
C CYS A 404 -2.03 -16.69 -2.01
N ILE A 405 -1.94 -16.32 -0.73
CA ILE A 405 -2.92 -16.74 0.29
C ILE A 405 -4.28 -16.07 0.07
N LYS A 406 -4.28 -14.81 -0.38
CA LYS A 406 -5.50 -13.99 -0.51
C LYS A 406 -6.21 -14.14 -1.84
N ASP A 407 -5.50 -14.47 -2.92
CA ASP A 407 -6.02 -14.50 -4.28
C ASP A 407 -5.53 -15.75 -5.04
N GLU A 408 -6.44 -16.69 -5.30
CA GLU A 408 -6.13 -17.93 -6.00
C GLU A 408 -5.71 -17.69 -7.45
N GLU A 409 -6.31 -16.72 -8.15
CA GLU A 409 -5.93 -16.38 -9.52
C GLU A 409 -4.50 -15.81 -9.58
N PHE A 410 -4.12 -15.05 -8.56
CA PHE A 410 -2.74 -14.58 -8.40
C PHE A 410 -1.78 -15.74 -8.12
N TYR A 411 -2.14 -16.64 -7.17
CA TYR A 411 -1.33 -17.84 -6.89
C TYR A 411 -1.05 -18.64 -8.14
N ASP A 412 -2.06 -18.95 -8.94
CA ASP A 412 -1.90 -19.74 -10.16
C ASP A 412 -0.94 -19.12 -11.18
N LYS A 413 -0.81 -17.78 -11.16
CA LYS A 413 0.11 -17.06 -12.05
C LYS A 413 1.53 -16.98 -11.52
N VAL A 414 1.72 -16.94 -10.20
CA VAL A 414 3.05 -16.69 -9.60
C VAL A 414 3.65 -17.91 -8.91
N LYS A 415 2.92 -19.03 -8.76
CA LYS A 415 3.42 -20.23 -8.07
C LYS A 415 4.77 -20.74 -8.59
N ASP A 416 5.03 -20.61 -9.90
CA ASP A 416 6.26 -21.08 -10.54
C ASP A 416 7.45 -20.12 -10.34
N ILE A 417 7.19 -18.91 -9.84
CA ILE A 417 8.22 -17.92 -9.53
C ILE A 417 8.44 -17.73 -8.02
N VAL A 418 7.69 -18.42 -7.17
CA VAL A 418 7.99 -18.47 -5.74
C VAL A 418 9.26 -19.28 -5.53
N ILE A 419 10.23 -18.70 -4.83
CA ILE A 419 11.53 -19.34 -4.58
C ILE A 419 11.82 -19.42 -3.09
N PHE A 420 12.60 -20.42 -2.71
CA PHE A 420 13.12 -20.59 -1.36
C PHE A 420 14.63 -20.75 -1.40
N ARG A 421 15.31 -20.17 -0.42
CA ARG A 421 16.73 -20.37 -0.20
C ARG A 421 16.94 -21.72 0.49
N ASN A 422 17.85 -22.55 -0.03
CA ASN A 422 18.23 -23.81 0.59
C ASN A 422 19.38 -23.64 1.61
N LEU A 423 19.79 -24.73 2.24
CA LEU A 423 20.90 -24.73 3.22
C LEU A 423 22.28 -24.40 2.61
N ALA A 424 22.45 -24.54 1.30
CA ALA A 424 23.64 -24.10 0.59
C ALA A 424 23.62 -22.60 0.23
N GLY A 425 22.51 -21.92 0.43
CA GLY A 425 22.32 -20.50 0.08
C GLY A 425 21.79 -20.28 -1.34
N GLU A 426 21.45 -21.33 -2.07
CA GLU A 426 20.92 -21.27 -3.42
C GLU A 426 19.40 -21.09 -3.40
N TYR A 427 18.86 -20.35 -4.37
CA TYR A 427 17.41 -20.21 -4.55
C TYR A 427 16.85 -21.25 -5.52
N LYS A 428 15.85 -22.01 -5.05
CA LYS A 428 15.13 -23.01 -5.83
C LYS A 428 13.63 -22.65 -5.93
N PRO A 429 12.99 -22.90 -7.08
CA PRO A 429 11.53 -22.73 -7.21
C PRO A 429 10.75 -23.64 -6.26
N LEU A 430 9.58 -23.19 -5.83
CA LEU A 430 8.65 -23.99 -5.04
C LEU A 430 8.29 -25.31 -5.72
N SER A 431 8.19 -25.34 -7.05
CA SER A 431 7.92 -26.55 -7.85
C SER A 431 8.92 -27.68 -7.61
N ASP A 432 10.19 -27.36 -7.32
CA ASP A 432 11.24 -28.35 -7.07
C ASP A 432 11.07 -29.06 -5.71
N CYS A 433 10.28 -28.44 -4.82
CA CYS A 433 9.93 -29.03 -3.53
C CYS A 433 8.90 -30.16 -3.66
N PHE A 434 8.10 -30.20 -4.74
CA PHE A 434 7.04 -31.18 -4.89
C PHE A 434 7.58 -32.57 -5.25
N GLY A 435 6.91 -33.58 -4.71
CA GLY A 435 7.08 -34.97 -5.10
C GLY A 435 6.12 -35.38 -6.22
N GLU A 436 6.20 -36.64 -6.62
CA GLU A 436 5.17 -37.29 -7.41
C GLU A 436 3.87 -37.32 -6.62
N GLU A 437 2.76 -37.29 -7.32
CA GLU A 437 1.44 -37.30 -6.67
C GLU A 437 1.14 -38.69 -6.12
N VAL A 438 0.89 -38.80 -4.82
CA VAL A 438 0.51 -40.05 -4.16
C VAL A 438 -0.88 -40.46 -4.63
N SER A 439 -0.98 -41.67 -5.19
CA SER A 439 -2.27 -42.21 -5.66
C SER A 439 -3.27 -42.44 -4.50
N ASP A 440 -4.58 -42.49 -4.80
CA ASP A 440 -5.60 -42.83 -3.80
C ASP A 440 -5.34 -44.17 -3.14
N GLU A 441 -4.85 -45.15 -3.92
CA GLU A 441 -4.54 -46.50 -3.44
C GLU A 441 -3.37 -46.46 -2.45
N ASP A 442 -2.31 -45.70 -2.74
CA ASP A 442 -1.12 -45.62 -1.89
C ASP A 442 -1.36 -44.78 -0.66
N ALA A 443 -2.14 -43.70 -0.78
CA ALA A 443 -2.60 -42.94 0.37
C ALA A 443 -3.44 -43.79 1.34
N GLY A 444 -4.30 -44.67 0.80
CA GLY A 444 -5.06 -45.65 1.58
C GLY A 444 -4.17 -46.71 2.27
N LYS A 445 -2.97 -46.93 1.80
CA LYS A 445 -1.90 -47.79 2.41
C LYS A 445 -1.03 -47.02 3.40
N GLY A 446 -1.26 -45.70 3.61
CA GLY A 446 -0.49 -44.87 4.54
C GLY A 446 0.78 -44.24 3.95
N VAL A 447 0.96 -44.29 2.61
CA VAL A 447 2.08 -43.60 1.95
C VAL A 447 1.90 -42.11 2.10
N GLN A 448 2.91 -41.45 2.67
CA GLN A 448 2.90 -40.00 2.90
C GLN A 448 3.46 -39.25 1.68
N PRO A 449 2.98 -38.01 1.41
CA PRO A 449 3.58 -37.13 0.43
C PRO A 449 5.04 -36.82 0.78
N LYS A 450 5.82 -36.38 -0.23
CA LYS A 450 7.22 -35.99 -0.04
C LYS A 450 7.37 -34.99 1.10
N ALA A 451 8.21 -35.31 2.07
CA ALA A 451 8.59 -34.36 3.13
C ALA A 451 9.49 -33.27 2.55
N VAL A 452 9.12 -32.01 2.78
CA VAL A 452 9.93 -30.82 2.47
C VAL A 452 10.40 -30.25 3.79
N TYR A 453 11.68 -30.44 4.09
CA TYR A 453 12.24 -29.95 5.34
C TYR A 453 12.45 -28.45 5.29
N TYR A 454 12.18 -27.77 6.43
CA TYR A 454 12.39 -26.32 6.52
C TYR A 454 13.01 -25.86 7.84
N VAL A 455 13.66 -24.71 7.77
CA VAL A 455 14.30 -23.99 8.88
C VAL A 455 13.54 -22.70 9.11
N SER A 456 13.12 -22.43 10.34
CA SER A 456 12.46 -21.16 10.73
C SER A 456 13.42 -20.15 11.38
N ASP A 457 14.47 -20.62 12.05
CA ASP A 457 15.53 -19.79 12.65
C ASP A 457 16.89 -20.50 12.49
N GLU A 458 17.73 -19.97 11.59
CA GLU A 458 19.04 -20.56 11.29
C GLU A 458 19.99 -20.54 12.49
N ALA A 459 19.90 -19.56 13.37
CA ALA A 459 20.77 -19.46 14.53
C ALA A 459 20.37 -20.48 15.61
N GLN A 460 19.08 -20.57 15.91
CA GLN A 460 18.55 -21.50 16.90
C GLN A 460 18.67 -22.95 16.42
N GLN A 461 18.43 -23.22 15.15
CA GLN A 461 18.45 -24.56 14.57
C GLN A 461 19.82 -24.96 13.98
N ALA A 462 20.89 -24.22 14.31
CA ALA A 462 22.22 -24.42 13.71
C ALA A 462 22.76 -25.85 13.86
N GLN A 463 22.46 -26.55 14.95
CA GLN A 463 22.89 -27.94 15.16
C GLN A 463 22.18 -28.92 14.21
N TYR A 464 20.86 -28.74 14.04
CA TYR A 464 20.07 -29.54 13.09
C TYR A 464 20.52 -29.31 11.65
N ILE A 465 20.76 -28.05 11.28
CA ILE A 465 21.30 -27.69 9.96
C ILE A 465 22.62 -28.43 9.67
N ARG A 466 23.51 -28.50 10.68
CA ARG A 466 24.76 -29.23 10.55
C ARG A 466 24.51 -30.72 10.33
N MET A 467 23.62 -31.34 11.11
CA MET A 467 23.27 -32.76 10.98
C MET A 467 22.66 -33.07 9.61
N PHE A 468 21.79 -32.21 9.10
CA PHE A 468 21.19 -32.35 7.77
C PHE A 468 22.27 -32.31 6.68
N LYS A 469 23.20 -31.35 6.76
CA LYS A 469 24.32 -31.23 5.82
C LYS A 469 25.24 -32.46 5.86
N GLU A 470 25.55 -32.97 7.05
CA GLU A 470 26.37 -34.19 7.24
C GLU A 470 25.66 -35.44 6.69
N ALA A 471 24.33 -35.51 6.78
CA ALA A 471 23.49 -36.56 6.23
C ALA A 471 23.23 -36.42 4.72
N GLY A 472 23.71 -35.36 4.08
CA GLY A 472 23.45 -35.08 2.65
C GLY A 472 22.00 -34.70 2.36
N LEU A 473 21.26 -34.25 3.39
CA LEU A 473 19.89 -33.76 3.29
C LEU A 473 19.87 -32.26 3.09
N ASP A 474 18.84 -31.76 2.40
CA ASP A 474 18.61 -30.34 2.17
C ASP A 474 17.32 -29.87 2.85
N ALA A 475 17.25 -28.59 3.18
CA ALA A 475 16.06 -27.93 3.71
C ALA A 475 15.94 -26.51 3.16
N ILE A 476 14.72 -26.00 3.11
CA ILE A 476 14.45 -24.62 2.72
C ILE A 476 14.40 -23.70 3.94
N VAL A 477 14.74 -22.44 3.76
CA VAL A 477 14.67 -21.42 4.81
C VAL A 477 13.34 -20.69 4.72
N CYS A 478 12.59 -20.73 5.81
CA CYS A 478 11.27 -20.12 6.01
C CYS A 478 11.33 -19.23 7.25
N ASP A 479 12.07 -18.10 7.15
CA ASP A 479 12.37 -17.18 8.26
C ASP A 479 11.46 -15.95 8.31
N ALA A 480 10.51 -15.82 7.39
CA ALA A 480 9.53 -14.74 7.39
C ALA A 480 8.27 -15.11 8.18
N PHE A 481 7.69 -14.15 8.89
CA PHE A 481 6.47 -14.35 9.70
C PHE A 481 5.28 -14.93 8.91
N ILE A 482 5.23 -14.69 7.59
CA ILE A 482 4.16 -15.21 6.70
C ILE A 482 4.35 -16.69 6.35
N ASP A 483 5.56 -17.22 6.53
CA ASP A 483 5.91 -18.55 6.05
C ASP A 483 5.08 -19.69 6.64
N PRO A 484 4.75 -19.73 7.95
CA PRO A 484 3.88 -20.77 8.50
C PRO A 484 2.50 -20.80 7.82
N HIS A 485 1.94 -19.62 7.52
CA HIS A 485 0.67 -19.51 6.81
C HIS A 485 0.80 -19.95 5.35
N PHE A 486 1.90 -19.54 4.70
CA PHE A 486 2.12 -19.85 3.29
C PHE A 486 2.38 -21.32 3.03
N ILE A 487 3.23 -21.98 3.82
CA ILE A 487 3.49 -23.43 3.67
C ILE A 487 2.24 -24.25 3.96
N SER A 488 1.41 -23.85 4.93
CA SER A 488 0.12 -24.50 5.20
C SER A 488 -0.86 -24.34 4.02
N PHE A 489 -0.88 -23.15 3.40
CA PHE A 489 -1.65 -22.92 2.18
C PHE A 489 -1.15 -23.78 1.01
N VAL A 490 0.17 -23.91 0.82
CA VAL A 490 0.76 -24.75 -0.23
C VAL A 490 0.42 -26.23 -0.04
N GLU A 491 0.49 -26.75 1.19
CA GLU A 491 0.05 -28.11 1.52
C GLU A 491 -1.42 -28.34 1.22
N TYR A 492 -2.27 -27.38 1.61
CA TYR A 492 -3.71 -27.43 1.30
C TYR A 492 -3.99 -27.50 -0.21
N LYS A 493 -3.22 -26.76 -1.01
CA LYS A 493 -3.32 -26.80 -2.48
C LYS A 493 -2.71 -28.04 -3.11
N ASN A 494 -1.76 -28.71 -2.44
CA ASN A 494 -1.01 -29.84 -2.96
C ASN A 494 -0.95 -31.02 -1.95
N PRO A 495 -2.08 -31.50 -1.41
CA PRO A 495 -2.12 -32.39 -0.24
C PRO A 495 -1.51 -33.78 -0.52
N ARG A 496 -1.28 -34.15 -1.79
CA ARG A 496 -0.71 -35.44 -2.22
C ARG A 496 0.71 -35.33 -2.76
N ARG A 497 1.28 -34.11 -2.83
CA ARG A 497 2.58 -33.86 -3.47
C ARG A 497 3.66 -33.43 -2.49
N CYS A 498 3.27 -32.78 -1.39
CA CYS A 498 4.23 -32.31 -0.40
C CYS A 498 3.60 -32.20 1.00
N ARG A 499 4.45 -32.37 2.02
CA ARG A 499 4.20 -31.95 3.39
C ARG A 499 5.44 -31.23 3.91
N PHE A 500 5.26 -30.09 4.56
CA PHE A 500 6.38 -29.34 5.13
C PHE A 500 6.62 -29.80 6.57
N VAL A 501 7.89 -30.04 6.88
CA VAL A 501 8.32 -30.56 8.18
C VAL A 501 9.51 -29.75 8.67
N ARG A 502 9.46 -29.18 9.85
CA ARG A 502 10.59 -28.44 10.39
C ARG A 502 11.72 -29.43 10.73
N ILE A 503 12.98 -29.05 10.49
CA ILE A 503 14.14 -29.95 10.62
C ILE A 503 14.33 -30.57 11.99
N ASP A 504 13.72 -30.02 13.03
CA ASP A 504 13.75 -30.52 14.42
C ASP A 504 12.48 -31.31 14.82
N ALA A 505 11.49 -31.41 13.92
CA ALA A 505 10.22 -32.09 14.21
C ALA A 505 10.18 -33.56 13.73
N ASP A 506 10.95 -33.90 12.71
CA ASP A 506 10.96 -35.25 12.13
C ASP A 506 12.18 -36.07 12.59
N VAL A 507 12.14 -36.42 13.86
CA VAL A 507 13.18 -37.33 14.44
C VAL A 507 13.09 -38.72 13.82
N ASP A 508 11.86 -39.16 13.51
CA ASP A 508 11.59 -40.51 13.01
C ASP A 508 11.97 -40.70 11.53
N GLY A 509 11.94 -39.65 10.70
CA GLY A 509 12.22 -39.75 9.27
C GLY A 509 13.68 -39.47 8.89
N ALA A 510 14.24 -38.34 9.38
CA ALA A 510 15.55 -37.87 8.93
C ALA A 510 16.71 -38.28 9.86
N LEU A 511 16.49 -38.27 11.17
CA LEU A 511 17.55 -38.41 12.18
C LEU A 511 17.64 -39.79 12.79
N LYS A 512 16.57 -40.60 12.77
CA LYS A 512 16.51 -41.93 13.34
C LYS A 512 17.40 -42.94 12.56
N SER A 513 18.06 -43.82 13.29
CA SER A 513 18.72 -44.99 12.74
C SER A 513 17.70 -46.07 12.33
N ASP A 514 18.05 -46.93 11.37
CA ASP A 514 17.19 -48.03 10.93
C ASP A 514 17.04 -49.15 11.98
N GLU A 515 17.70 -49.03 13.13
CA GLU A 515 17.61 -50.00 14.22
C GLU A 515 16.36 -49.78 15.05
N GLU A 516 15.50 -50.79 15.17
CA GLU A 516 14.33 -50.75 16.04
C GLU A 516 14.72 -50.73 17.53
N VAL A 517 14.26 -49.74 18.25
CA VAL A 517 14.41 -49.61 19.71
C VAL A 517 13.11 -50.04 20.39
N LYS A 518 13.22 -51.08 21.26
CA LYS A 518 12.09 -51.50 22.10
C LYS A 518 12.06 -50.65 23.36
N ALA A 519 10.95 -49.97 23.61
CA ALA A 519 10.79 -49.09 24.78
C ALA A 519 11.03 -49.80 26.10
N ASP A 520 10.69 -51.08 26.19
CA ASP A 520 10.87 -51.89 27.39
C ASP A 520 12.33 -52.09 27.78
N ASP A 521 13.24 -52.14 26.82
CA ASP A 521 14.68 -52.35 27.05
C ASP A 521 15.36 -51.11 27.68
N HIS A 522 14.71 -49.95 27.64
CA HIS A 522 15.21 -48.67 28.17
C HIS A 522 14.30 -48.03 29.21
N LYS A 523 13.45 -48.82 29.86
CA LYS A 523 12.47 -48.34 30.82
C LYS A 523 13.11 -47.61 32.02
N ASP A 524 14.21 -48.13 32.54
CA ASP A 524 14.91 -47.49 33.67
C ASP A 524 15.43 -46.09 33.31
N LEU A 525 15.90 -45.89 32.09
CA LEU A 525 16.35 -44.60 31.59
C LEU A 525 15.17 -43.62 31.46
N ILE A 526 14.07 -44.07 30.88
CA ILE A 526 12.86 -43.23 30.68
C ILE A 526 12.28 -42.86 32.03
N ASP A 527 12.22 -43.79 33.00
CA ASP A 527 11.68 -43.54 34.34
C ASP A 527 12.58 -42.59 35.15
N LEU A 528 13.93 -42.70 34.99
CA LEU A 528 14.85 -41.69 35.55
C LEU A 528 14.57 -40.29 35.05
N PHE A 529 14.43 -40.10 33.74
CA PHE A 529 14.12 -38.78 33.19
C PHE A 529 12.77 -38.27 33.66
N LYS A 530 11.71 -39.08 33.66
CA LYS A 530 10.40 -38.69 34.16
C LYS A 530 10.44 -38.29 35.66
N LYS A 531 11.27 -38.97 36.47
CA LYS A 531 11.44 -38.66 37.89
C LYS A 531 12.16 -37.33 38.10
N GLU A 532 13.25 -37.06 37.39
CA GLU A 532 14.17 -35.97 37.70
C GLU A 532 13.98 -34.70 36.86
N LEU A 533 13.25 -34.74 35.72
CA LEU A 533 12.95 -33.58 34.88
C LEU A 533 12.26 -32.46 35.66
N VAL A 534 12.68 -31.22 35.44
CA VAL A 534 12.01 -30.00 35.98
C VAL A 534 10.60 -29.89 35.40
N ASN A 535 10.41 -30.10 34.10
CA ASN A 535 9.08 -30.12 33.49
C ASN A 535 8.47 -31.53 33.55
N LYS A 536 7.46 -31.68 34.39
CA LYS A 536 6.77 -32.98 34.59
C LYS A 536 5.72 -33.28 33.51
N ASP A 537 5.32 -32.32 32.73
CA ASP A 537 4.25 -32.45 31.73
C ASP A 537 4.76 -33.01 30.39
N ILE A 538 6.09 -33.00 30.16
CA ILE A 538 6.69 -33.47 28.91
C ILE A 538 6.77 -35.01 28.91
N ALA A 539 6.33 -35.61 27.78
CA ALA A 539 6.52 -37.05 27.57
C ALA A 539 8.00 -37.38 27.29
N VAL A 540 8.47 -38.57 27.63
CA VAL A 540 9.84 -39.02 27.39
C VAL A 540 9.85 -40.32 26.57
N LYS A 541 10.65 -40.36 25.51
CA LYS A 541 10.92 -41.50 24.66
C LYS A 541 12.42 -41.69 24.47
N ALA A 542 12.87 -42.87 24.11
CA ALA A 542 14.24 -43.16 23.78
C ALA A 542 14.30 -43.73 22.37
N GLU A 543 15.21 -43.21 21.54
CA GLU A 543 15.41 -43.58 20.14
C GLU A 543 16.92 -43.60 19.82
N LYS A 544 17.32 -44.33 18.77
CA LYS A 544 18.69 -44.34 18.31
C LYS A 544 18.86 -43.46 17.09
N PHE A 545 19.69 -42.40 17.20
CA PHE A 545 19.94 -41.48 16.09
C PHE A 545 21.15 -41.90 15.30
N LYS A 546 21.21 -41.49 14.01
CA LYS A 546 22.36 -41.66 13.13
C LYS A 546 23.60 -40.91 13.63
N SER A 547 23.40 -39.80 14.38
CA SER A 547 24.48 -39.01 14.97
C SER A 547 24.45 -39.13 16.49
N ASP A 548 25.62 -39.16 17.10
CA ASP A 548 25.83 -39.20 18.56
C ASP A 548 25.97 -37.81 19.19
N LYS A 549 25.92 -36.72 18.39
CA LYS A 549 26.25 -35.35 18.83
C LYS A 549 25.20 -34.74 19.75
N LEU A 550 23.93 -35.01 19.54
CA LEU A 550 22.86 -34.50 20.38
C LEU A 550 22.41 -35.52 21.41
N PRO A 551 22.35 -35.15 22.71
CA PRO A 551 21.87 -36.08 23.74
C PRO A 551 20.35 -36.27 23.71
N ALA A 552 19.60 -35.27 23.34
CA ALA A 552 18.15 -35.33 23.21
C ALA A 552 17.62 -34.21 22.28
N VAL A 553 16.39 -34.39 21.82
CA VAL A 553 15.64 -33.40 21.04
C VAL A 553 14.23 -33.27 21.60
N VAL A 554 13.62 -32.08 21.47
CA VAL A 554 12.21 -31.87 21.77
C VAL A 554 11.41 -32.03 20.48
N ASN A 555 10.53 -33.02 20.47
CA ASN A 555 9.61 -33.26 19.36
C ASN A 555 8.21 -32.76 19.71
N VAL A 556 7.65 -31.90 18.86
CA VAL A 556 6.29 -31.39 18.93
C VAL A 556 5.63 -31.65 17.59
N GLU A 557 4.38 -32.09 17.61
CA GLU A 557 3.62 -32.33 16.40
C GLU A 557 3.58 -31.06 15.54
N GLU A 558 3.88 -31.21 14.25
CA GLU A 558 4.05 -30.10 13.30
C GLU A 558 2.83 -29.15 13.27
N PHE A 559 1.62 -29.71 13.27
CA PHE A 559 0.39 -28.94 13.26
C PHE A 559 0.25 -28.06 14.52
N MET A 560 0.49 -28.64 15.70
CA MET A 560 0.39 -27.92 16.98
C MET A 560 1.42 -26.80 17.08
N ARG A 561 2.62 -27.04 16.58
CA ARG A 561 3.67 -26.06 16.57
C ARG A 561 3.36 -24.89 15.65
N ARG A 562 2.96 -25.14 14.39
CA ARG A 562 2.56 -24.07 13.48
C ARG A 562 1.39 -23.26 14.02
N MET A 563 0.43 -23.93 14.64
CA MET A 563 -0.71 -23.26 15.26
C MET A 563 -0.25 -22.35 16.39
N SER A 564 0.76 -22.75 17.18
CA SER A 564 1.38 -21.90 18.20
C SER A 564 2.12 -20.71 17.59
N GLU A 565 2.96 -20.94 16.60
CA GLU A 565 3.68 -19.86 15.90
C GLU A 565 2.70 -18.82 15.31
N MET A 566 1.57 -19.28 14.76
CA MET A 566 0.49 -18.40 14.29
C MET A 566 -0.22 -17.66 15.42
N ASN A 567 -0.46 -18.33 16.57
CA ASN A 567 -1.16 -17.77 17.71
C ASN A 567 -0.30 -16.79 18.52
N THR A 568 1.01 -17.01 18.57
CA THR A 568 1.96 -16.07 19.21
C THR A 568 1.90 -14.70 18.53
N PHE A 569 1.63 -14.67 17.22
CA PHE A 569 1.38 -13.42 16.48
C PHE A 569 0.13 -12.66 16.98
N TYR A 570 -0.88 -13.38 17.47
CA TYR A 570 -2.09 -12.80 18.05
C TYR A 570 -2.02 -12.60 19.58
N GLY A 571 -0.82 -12.80 20.18
CA GLY A 571 -0.60 -12.59 21.63
C GLY A 571 -1.17 -13.70 22.52
N MET A 572 -1.37 -14.89 21.98
CA MET A 572 -1.79 -16.06 22.76
C MET A 572 -0.58 -16.81 23.34
N ASP A 573 -0.77 -17.41 24.52
CA ASP A 573 0.29 -18.02 25.32
C ASP A 573 0.77 -19.36 24.71
N GLU A 574 2.10 -19.58 24.68
CA GLU A 574 2.75 -20.81 24.20
C GLU A 574 2.61 -22.00 25.17
N SER A 575 2.06 -21.78 26.35
CA SER A 575 2.05 -22.79 27.45
C SER A 575 1.36 -24.12 27.11
N ASP A 576 0.38 -24.11 26.22
CA ASP A 576 -0.39 -25.32 25.87
C ASP A 576 0.34 -26.25 24.88
N VAL A 577 1.31 -25.76 24.12
CA VAL A 577 2.06 -26.55 23.15
C VAL A 577 3.04 -27.50 23.82
N MET A 578 3.64 -27.05 24.93
CA MET A 578 4.59 -27.85 25.69
C MET A 578 3.96 -29.05 26.39
N LYS A 579 2.64 -29.05 26.67
CA LYS A 579 1.92 -30.21 27.24
C LYS A 579 1.89 -31.40 26.28
N ASN A 580 2.04 -31.17 24.99
CA ASN A 580 2.05 -32.23 23.97
C ASN A 580 3.47 -32.49 23.41
N ALA A 581 4.50 -31.92 24.02
CA ALA A 581 5.89 -32.12 23.61
C ALA A 581 6.42 -33.47 24.13
N THR A 582 7.34 -34.06 23.36
CA THR A 582 8.06 -35.29 23.75
C THR A 582 9.55 -35.01 23.75
N LEU A 583 10.23 -35.27 24.85
CA LEU A 583 11.69 -35.31 24.91
C LEU A 583 12.15 -36.67 24.39
N VAL A 584 12.84 -36.70 23.26
CA VAL A 584 13.36 -37.91 22.65
C VAL A 584 14.86 -38.02 22.97
N LEU A 585 15.21 -39.01 23.79
CA LEU A 585 16.58 -39.29 24.21
C LEU A 585 17.33 -40.04 23.13
N ASN A 586 18.55 -39.61 22.83
CA ASN A 586 19.41 -40.26 21.84
C ASN A 586 20.29 -41.35 22.48
N LEU A 587 19.97 -42.61 22.26
CA LEU A 587 20.73 -43.76 22.77
C LEU A 587 22.13 -43.88 22.18
N SER A 588 22.42 -43.27 21.02
CA SER A 588 23.76 -43.23 20.45
C SER A 588 24.70 -42.27 21.17
N ASN A 589 24.14 -41.33 21.97
CA ASN A 589 24.95 -40.34 22.69
C ASN A 589 25.59 -40.95 23.94
N PRO A 590 26.92 -40.80 24.15
CA PRO A 590 27.63 -41.42 25.26
C PRO A 590 27.18 -40.90 26.63
N ILE A 591 26.68 -39.65 26.74
CA ILE A 591 26.17 -39.11 28.01
C ILE A 591 24.89 -39.83 28.39
N VAL A 592 23.96 -40.00 27.42
CA VAL A 592 22.68 -40.70 27.65
C VAL A 592 22.92 -42.18 27.97
N ALA A 593 23.83 -42.86 27.23
CA ALA A 593 24.15 -44.25 27.48
C ALA A 593 24.80 -44.49 28.85
N GLY A 594 25.59 -43.54 29.36
CA GLY A 594 26.34 -43.67 30.61
C GLY A 594 25.62 -43.13 31.85
N ILE A 595 24.44 -42.48 31.71
CA ILE A 595 23.81 -41.76 32.83
C ILE A 595 23.40 -42.63 33.99
N LEU A 596 22.92 -43.84 33.72
CA LEU A 596 22.47 -44.79 34.76
C LEU A 596 23.62 -45.29 35.66
N SER A 597 24.87 -45.19 35.21
CA SER A 597 26.05 -45.55 36.01
C SER A 597 26.53 -44.42 36.92
N GLN A 598 25.98 -43.20 36.82
CA GLN A 598 26.35 -42.05 37.63
C GLN A 598 25.63 -42.07 39.01
N PRO A 599 26.23 -41.46 40.05
CA PRO A 599 25.54 -41.23 41.35
C PRO A 599 24.23 -40.48 41.19
N GLU A 600 23.22 -40.77 42.02
CA GLU A 600 21.87 -40.15 41.92
C GLU A 600 21.89 -38.61 41.89
N GLU A 601 22.78 -38.00 42.71
CA GLU A 601 22.90 -36.52 42.75
C GLU A 601 23.38 -35.96 41.40
N LYS A 602 24.26 -36.67 40.70
CA LYS A 602 24.74 -36.28 39.36
C LYS A 602 23.74 -36.59 38.26
N GLN A 603 22.98 -37.68 38.40
CA GLN A 603 21.93 -38.04 37.44
C GLN A 603 20.92 -36.89 37.28
N LYS A 604 20.45 -36.31 38.40
CA LYS A 604 19.49 -35.21 38.38
C LYS A 604 20.01 -33.99 37.61
N VAL A 605 21.25 -33.58 37.88
CA VAL A 605 21.86 -32.42 37.22
C VAL A 605 22.03 -32.67 35.70
N ILE A 606 22.49 -33.88 35.35
CA ILE A 606 22.70 -34.25 33.92
C ILE A 606 21.35 -34.32 33.20
N VAL A 607 20.29 -34.87 33.79
CA VAL A 607 18.94 -34.94 33.21
C VAL A 607 18.43 -33.54 32.86
N ASN A 608 18.50 -32.60 33.80
CA ASN A 608 18.01 -31.24 33.59
C ASN A 608 18.90 -30.49 32.58
N GLN A 609 20.21 -30.70 32.60
CA GLN A 609 21.12 -30.12 31.62
C GLN A 609 20.81 -30.61 30.19
N ILE A 610 20.55 -31.91 29.99
CA ILE A 610 20.14 -32.48 28.70
C ILE A 610 18.80 -31.84 28.25
N TYR A 611 17.85 -31.67 29.16
CA TYR A 611 16.58 -31.02 28.88
C TYR A 611 16.77 -29.58 28.40
N TYR A 612 17.54 -28.76 29.14
CA TYR A 612 17.79 -27.38 28.74
C TYR A 612 18.55 -27.26 27.41
N LEU A 613 19.51 -28.15 27.13
CA LEU A 613 20.19 -28.20 25.84
C LEU A 613 19.22 -28.51 24.68
N ALA A 614 18.30 -29.43 24.89
CA ALA A 614 17.26 -29.74 23.91
C ALA A 614 16.28 -28.57 23.74
N MET A 615 15.89 -27.90 24.83
CA MET A 615 15.02 -26.73 24.80
C MET A 615 15.66 -25.53 24.11
N LEU A 616 16.95 -25.26 24.30
CA LEU A 616 17.70 -24.20 23.62
C LEU A 616 17.67 -24.34 22.09
N SER A 617 17.65 -25.59 21.61
CA SER A 617 17.56 -25.87 20.18
C SER A 617 16.11 -25.77 19.65
N TYR A 618 15.11 -25.84 20.53
CA TYR A 618 13.68 -25.79 20.19
C TYR A 618 13.10 -24.37 20.23
N LYS A 619 13.34 -23.65 21.35
CA LYS A 619 12.82 -22.29 21.58
C LYS A 619 13.81 -21.39 22.32
N LYS A 620 13.56 -20.10 22.35
CA LYS A 620 14.25 -19.19 23.27
C LYS A 620 13.81 -19.49 24.70
N LEU A 621 14.77 -19.73 25.60
CA LEU A 621 14.47 -19.91 27.01
C LEU A 621 13.90 -18.63 27.62
N THR A 622 12.95 -18.78 28.53
CA THR A 622 12.50 -17.66 29.37
C THR A 622 13.62 -17.21 30.30
N PRO A 623 13.56 -15.99 30.87
CA PRO A 623 14.59 -15.52 31.82
C PRO A 623 14.84 -16.50 32.98
N ASP A 624 13.79 -17.12 33.52
CA ASP A 624 13.89 -18.09 34.62
C ASP A 624 14.51 -19.41 34.17
N GLU A 625 14.12 -19.94 33.00
CA GLU A 625 14.71 -21.13 32.40
C GLU A 625 16.20 -20.90 32.07
N LEU A 626 16.55 -19.72 31.56
CA LEU A 626 17.95 -19.36 31.25
C LEU A 626 18.79 -19.25 32.52
N SER A 627 18.26 -18.63 33.60
CA SER A 627 18.93 -18.56 34.90
C SER A 627 19.20 -19.94 35.47
N ALA A 628 18.19 -20.82 35.48
CA ALA A 628 18.32 -22.20 35.93
C ALA A 628 19.36 -22.99 35.14
N PHE A 629 19.35 -22.83 33.78
CA PHE A 629 20.34 -23.45 32.90
C PHE A 629 21.78 -23.00 33.23
N VAL A 630 21.99 -21.68 33.48
CA VAL A 630 23.31 -21.14 33.84
C VAL A 630 23.77 -21.65 35.19
N GLU A 631 22.88 -21.68 36.21
CA GLU A 631 23.19 -22.22 37.54
C GLU A 631 23.59 -23.68 37.48
N GLU A 632 22.85 -24.53 36.78
CA GLU A 632 23.14 -25.94 36.66
C GLU A 632 24.42 -26.21 35.84
N SER A 633 24.63 -25.44 34.77
CA SER A 633 25.88 -25.50 33.99
C SER A 633 27.09 -25.12 34.84
N THR A 634 26.98 -24.09 35.68
CA THR A 634 28.04 -23.65 36.60
C THR A 634 28.37 -24.76 37.62
N ARG A 635 27.34 -25.40 38.19
CA ARG A 635 27.51 -26.52 39.14
C ARG A 635 28.24 -27.71 38.52
N LEU A 636 27.92 -28.06 37.25
CA LEU A 636 28.64 -29.12 36.55
C LEU A 636 30.13 -28.77 36.34
N LEU A 637 30.43 -27.50 36.01
CA LEU A 637 31.82 -27.06 35.85
C LEU A 637 32.57 -27.03 37.17
N GLU A 638 31.94 -26.68 38.29
CA GLU A 638 32.53 -26.74 39.63
C GLU A 638 32.91 -28.19 40.03
N ASP A 639 32.05 -29.16 39.71
CA ASP A 639 32.29 -30.57 39.99
C ASP A 639 33.45 -31.15 39.13
N TYR A 640 33.68 -30.58 37.95
CA TYR A 640 34.78 -30.96 37.07
C TYR A 640 36.14 -30.38 37.51
N THR A 641 36.10 -29.32 38.33
CA THR A 641 37.32 -28.64 38.82
C THR A 641 37.74 -29.14 40.23
N LYS A 642 36.93 -29.96 40.89
CA LYS A 642 37.23 -30.64 42.14
C LYS A 642 37.82 -32.02 41.85
#